data_c12c69631e63bc729e2063907363a98b
#
_entry.id   c12c69631e63bc729e2063907363a98b
#
_cell.length_a   1.000
_cell.length_b   1.000
_cell.length_c   1.000
_cell.angle_alpha   90.00
_cell.angle_beta   90.00
_cell.angle_gamma   90.00
#
_symmetry.space_group_name_H-M   'P 1'
#
loop_
_entity.id
_entity.type
_entity.pdbx_description
1 polymer ?
#
loop_
_entity_poly.entity_id
_entity_poly.type
_entity_poly.pdbx_seq_one_letter_code
_entity_poly.pdbx_strand_id
1 'polypeptide(L)'
;MKKLLPILVVVILITSGIGVFAKNIESKKIQKENIKNYFEADISNIKFIETNDDYLEVRLGNEELYLMNPGQPMIPRILQKYELPFGAININVETKVYDIKEQTISKEIRPSPAPLPLTPSKEISVSGGKDITLYESDDLYPHSWHSYHIGCGLNKEGEHVTHLTVNLFPIRYKPASGKIITAESFDVEISYENQNIDFFPDKSTYDLVIISPSEFSSELERLVEHKNSFGMNSTIKTTEDIYDEYYGCDKPEKIKYFIKDAIETWGISHVLLFGGLKSIAFAKPWDDTNHGAKWWHVPVRYSNFQWDGGPGYNFTSGEPGFLCDLYYADIYKEGGEFDDWDSNGNGVFAEWSGDLRDELDLYPDVTFGRLACRNMKETKNVIDKIINYEEQPADPSWFKRMISISGDGFLDQEDWNIQWDTKGLSDGEYTIFAQSSNPEEEKGPIDEIHITLDKTVETNITFNHDDHLKEELQNGYPAPPIAEIMTISNGNTLGNTDYTYTPNGGEAYCNDLYWYANVSYVDEILTIRGKSYDPKPYGNLTDIDVWVENNIGTEVFRTKLEDTETYYEGEWIVGEKILRGRGGALVYIPEDFESNSVFTSNGKWYDQSDVIDEFSEGYGLAFFSGHGSPGWWGDHYPGIPGNRRYAQVAGLVVSRISPYFPFFYFPLFPMNKLKNKDKLPVVSVGGCHNSMFSVSLIPSVLNLFINNWMFTYGTPTPECWGWYMVKLPNTGAIATMGNTGYGWGSEGDVCTIGTGDGWINTEFFRQYGEEDQHILGMAYTQAITNYITHHKTFEVVYWRHDYGWDGIDQKTVQQWQLLGDPSLLIGGYP
;
A
#
# COMPACT_ATOMS: atom_id res chain seq x y z
N MET A 1 36.84 -55.46 -24.44
CA MET A 1 35.63 -55.79 -23.68
C MET A 1 35.45 -55.06 -22.33
N LYS A 2 36.45 -54.31 -21.78
CA LYS A 2 36.31 -53.62 -20.48
C LYS A 2 35.84 -52.15 -20.57
N LYS A 3 35.51 -51.63 -21.76
CA LYS A 3 34.97 -50.24 -21.93
C LYS A 3 33.48 -50.15 -22.31
N LEU A 4 32.83 -51.29 -22.50
CA LEU A 4 31.39 -51.36 -22.84
C LEU A 4 30.46 -51.59 -21.62
N LEU A 5 31.05 -52.03 -20.49
CA LEU A 5 30.26 -52.33 -19.28
C LEU A 5 29.66 -51.07 -18.56
N PRO A 6 30.35 -49.93 -18.49
CA PRO A 6 29.79 -48.72 -17.88
C PRO A 6 28.64 -48.10 -18.70
N ILE A 7 28.72 -48.22 -20.04
CA ILE A 7 27.67 -47.69 -20.94
C ILE A 7 26.38 -48.51 -20.83
N LEU A 8 26.50 -49.83 -20.66
CA LEU A 8 25.35 -50.70 -20.53
C LEU A 8 24.65 -50.53 -19.16
N VAL A 9 25.38 -50.23 -18.11
CA VAL A 9 24.80 -49.96 -16.78
C VAL A 9 24.10 -48.60 -16.74
N VAL A 10 24.62 -47.56 -17.42
CA VAL A 10 23.97 -46.27 -17.54
C VAL A 10 22.69 -46.35 -18.40
N VAL A 11 22.73 -47.12 -19.49
CA VAL A 11 21.53 -47.34 -20.35
C VAL A 11 20.48 -48.16 -19.62
N ILE A 12 20.83 -49.14 -18.76
CA ILE A 12 19.87 -49.92 -17.96
C ILE A 12 19.32 -49.07 -16.80
N LEU A 13 20.07 -48.14 -16.22
CA LEU A 13 19.57 -47.21 -15.20
C LEU A 13 18.65 -46.13 -15.78
N ILE A 14 18.93 -45.67 -16.99
CA ILE A 14 18.05 -44.71 -17.69
C ILE A 14 16.75 -45.39 -18.14
N THR A 15 16.80 -46.65 -18.57
CA THR A 15 15.58 -47.40 -18.97
C THR A 15 14.80 -47.94 -17.78
N SER A 16 15.39 -48.11 -16.59
CA SER A 16 14.66 -48.49 -15.38
C SER A 16 14.06 -47.29 -14.64
N GLY A 17 14.58 -46.05 -14.85
CA GLY A 17 14.01 -44.84 -14.34
C GLY A 17 12.80 -44.32 -15.15
N ILE A 18 12.71 -44.67 -16.42
CA ILE A 18 11.58 -44.28 -17.29
C ILE A 18 10.38 -45.27 -17.18
N GLY A 19 10.57 -46.43 -16.54
CA GLY A 19 9.56 -47.51 -16.45
C GLY A 19 8.56 -47.37 -15.31
N VAL A 20 8.60 -46.37 -14.48
CA VAL A 20 7.68 -46.21 -13.33
C VAL A 20 6.69 -45.04 -13.53
N PHE A 21 6.86 -44.21 -14.54
CA PHE A 21 5.92 -43.09 -14.84
C PHE A 21 5.05 -43.29 -16.07
N ALA A 22 5.02 -44.52 -16.67
CA ALA A 22 4.01 -44.87 -17.67
C ALA A 22 2.79 -45.51 -16.99
N LYS A 23 2.18 -44.84 -16.03
CA LYS A 23 0.80 -45.09 -15.66
C LYS A 23 -0.10 -44.39 -16.69
N ASN A 24 -0.73 -45.22 -17.58
CA ASN A 24 -1.84 -44.87 -18.44
C ASN A 24 -2.21 -43.36 -18.49
N ILE A 25 -1.55 -42.62 -19.33
CA ILE A 25 -2.13 -41.40 -19.90
C ILE A 25 -3.13 -41.93 -20.95
N GLU A 26 -4.34 -42.28 -20.49
CA GLU A 26 -5.49 -42.15 -21.37
C GLU A 26 -5.46 -40.71 -21.86
N SER A 27 -5.42 -40.51 -23.17
CA SER A 27 -5.53 -39.15 -23.74
C SER A 27 -6.90 -38.58 -23.36
N LYS A 28 -6.98 -37.96 -22.18
CA LYS A 28 -8.15 -37.16 -21.81
C LYS A 28 -8.31 -36.13 -22.94
N LYS A 29 -9.47 -36.07 -23.55
CA LYS A 29 -9.76 -35.20 -24.67
C LYS A 29 -9.71 -33.77 -24.17
N ILE A 30 -8.75 -33.00 -24.64
CA ILE A 30 -8.79 -31.54 -24.50
C ILE A 30 -10.12 -31.03 -25.05
N GLN A 31 -10.88 -30.34 -24.23
CA GLN A 31 -12.18 -29.80 -24.60
C GLN A 31 -12.09 -28.29 -24.80
N LYS A 32 -12.45 -27.82 -25.99
CA LYS A 32 -12.58 -26.38 -26.23
C LYS A 32 -13.90 -25.89 -25.67
N GLU A 33 -13.81 -24.80 -24.90
CA GLU A 33 -14.96 -24.16 -24.29
C GLU A 33 -15.01 -22.69 -24.70
N ASN A 34 -16.21 -22.09 -24.69
CA ASN A 34 -16.40 -20.68 -25.03
C ASN A 34 -17.45 -20.06 -24.11
N ILE A 35 -17.14 -18.88 -23.63
CA ILE A 35 -18.05 -18.02 -22.84
C ILE A 35 -18.31 -16.76 -23.66
N LYS A 36 -19.58 -16.35 -23.76
CA LYS A 36 -19.96 -15.10 -24.44
C LYS A 36 -20.80 -14.26 -23.52
N ASN A 37 -20.37 -13.03 -23.31
CA ASN A 37 -21.06 -12.06 -22.49
C ASN A 37 -21.23 -10.76 -23.25
N TYR A 38 -22.35 -10.09 -22.97
CA TYR A 38 -22.66 -8.75 -23.46
C TYR A 38 -22.69 -7.77 -22.30
N PHE A 39 -22.02 -6.63 -22.45
CA PHE A 39 -21.96 -5.58 -21.46
C PHE A 39 -22.39 -4.24 -22.05
N GLU A 40 -23.18 -3.51 -21.28
CA GLU A 40 -23.51 -2.12 -21.57
C GLU A 40 -22.72 -1.21 -20.60
N ALA A 41 -22.01 -0.26 -21.16
CA ALA A 41 -21.37 0.79 -20.38
C ALA A 41 -22.34 1.97 -20.25
N ASP A 42 -22.50 2.51 -19.06
CA ASP A 42 -23.39 3.65 -18.81
C ASP A 42 -22.79 4.97 -19.32
N ILE A 43 -22.57 5.03 -20.63
CA ILE A 43 -21.97 6.18 -21.30
C ILE A 43 -22.87 7.43 -21.20
N SER A 44 -24.17 7.26 -20.98
CA SER A 44 -25.09 8.38 -20.79
C SER A 44 -24.81 9.19 -19.51
N ASN A 45 -24.13 8.57 -18.53
CA ASN A 45 -23.76 9.15 -17.25
C ASN A 45 -22.26 9.52 -17.16
N ILE A 46 -21.57 9.69 -18.28
CA ILE A 46 -20.21 10.25 -18.24
C ILE A 46 -20.28 11.70 -17.73
N LYS A 47 -19.48 11.96 -16.70
CA LYS A 47 -19.31 13.31 -16.15
C LYS A 47 -17.87 13.76 -16.37
N PHE A 48 -17.72 14.99 -16.81
CA PHE A 48 -16.44 15.69 -16.88
C PHE A 48 -16.44 16.75 -15.79
N ILE A 49 -15.60 16.56 -14.78
CA ILE A 49 -15.50 17.47 -13.63
C ILE A 49 -14.23 18.27 -13.80
N GLU A 50 -14.33 19.59 -13.82
CA GLU A 50 -13.15 20.45 -13.83
C GLU A 50 -12.49 20.42 -12.46
N THR A 51 -11.19 20.19 -12.45
CA THR A 51 -10.37 20.19 -11.25
C THR A 51 -9.71 21.55 -11.05
N ASN A 52 -9.28 21.85 -9.82
CA ASN A 52 -8.64 23.13 -9.48
C ASN A 52 -7.31 23.33 -10.20
N ASP A 53 -6.67 22.25 -10.64
CA ASP A 53 -5.39 22.23 -11.36
C ASP A 53 -5.54 22.27 -12.88
N ASP A 54 -6.72 22.71 -13.38
CA ASP A 54 -7.02 22.96 -14.80
C ASP A 54 -7.16 21.72 -15.69
N TYR A 55 -7.36 20.54 -15.09
CA TYR A 55 -7.64 19.28 -15.78
C TYR A 55 -9.12 18.91 -15.75
N LEU A 56 -9.47 17.83 -16.44
CA LEU A 56 -10.76 17.14 -16.35
C LEU A 56 -10.59 15.80 -15.66
N GLU A 57 -11.37 15.57 -14.64
CA GLU A 57 -11.64 14.23 -14.11
C GLU A 57 -12.81 13.63 -14.88
N VAL A 58 -12.66 12.38 -15.29
CA VAL A 58 -13.69 11.65 -16.05
C VAL A 58 -14.30 10.60 -15.14
N ARG A 59 -15.60 10.68 -14.90
CA ARG A 59 -16.35 9.67 -14.14
C ARG A 59 -17.36 8.97 -15.02
N LEU A 60 -17.53 7.67 -14.86
CA LEU A 60 -18.46 6.83 -15.61
C LEU A 60 -19.51 6.24 -14.68
N GLY A 61 -20.68 6.87 -14.60
CA GLY A 61 -21.77 6.39 -13.75
C GLY A 61 -21.33 6.23 -12.28
N ASN A 62 -21.45 5.03 -11.77
CA ASN A 62 -21.00 4.63 -10.43
C ASN A 62 -19.68 3.79 -10.47
N GLU A 63 -19.02 3.72 -11.62
CA GLU A 63 -17.75 3.00 -11.74
C GLU A 63 -16.65 3.78 -11.01
N GLU A 64 -16.00 3.12 -10.07
CA GLU A 64 -14.93 3.71 -9.23
C GLU A 64 -13.53 3.20 -9.62
N LEU A 65 -13.45 2.34 -10.65
CA LEU A 65 -12.19 1.77 -11.10
C LEU A 65 -11.60 2.55 -12.25
N TYR A 66 -10.32 2.85 -12.13
CA TYR A 66 -9.57 3.61 -13.12
C TYR A 66 -8.33 2.85 -13.59
N LEU A 67 -7.92 3.14 -14.81
CA LEU A 67 -6.56 2.88 -15.26
C LEU A 67 -5.69 4.01 -14.70
N MET A 68 -4.81 3.69 -13.77
CA MET A 68 -4.05 4.65 -12.95
C MET A 68 -2.54 4.48 -13.15
N ASN A 69 -2.07 4.60 -14.39
CA ASN A 69 -0.63 4.62 -14.64
C ASN A 69 -0.06 6.01 -14.34
N PRO A 70 0.90 6.16 -13.44
CA PRO A 70 1.42 7.45 -13.01
C PRO A 70 1.84 8.37 -14.17
N GLY A 71 1.36 9.59 -14.14
CA GLY A 71 1.59 10.59 -15.18
C GLY A 71 0.75 10.42 -16.47
N GLN A 72 0.03 9.32 -16.62
CA GLN A 72 -0.85 9.04 -17.75
C GLN A 72 -2.31 9.40 -17.43
N PRO A 73 -3.18 9.63 -18.43
CA PRO A 73 -4.56 10.03 -18.19
C PRO A 73 -5.33 9.01 -17.34
N MET A 74 -6.03 9.45 -16.30
CA MET A 74 -6.93 8.61 -15.52
C MET A 74 -8.18 8.27 -16.32
N ILE A 75 -8.33 7.04 -16.75
CA ILE A 75 -9.45 6.56 -17.57
C ILE A 75 -10.29 5.57 -16.78
N PRO A 76 -11.61 5.78 -16.65
CA PRO A 76 -12.51 4.80 -16.05
C PRO A 76 -12.48 3.47 -16.81
N ARG A 77 -12.54 2.37 -16.06
CA ARG A 77 -12.59 1.00 -16.61
C ARG A 77 -13.66 0.15 -15.94
N ILE A 78 -14.19 -0.80 -16.68
CA ILE A 78 -15.13 -1.82 -16.19
C ILE A 78 -14.38 -3.13 -16.03
N LEU A 79 -14.44 -3.71 -14.84
CA LEU A 79 -13.78 -4.96 -14.51
C LEU A 79 -14.77 -6.14 -14.62
N GLN A 80 -14.35 -7.19 -15.33
CA GLN A 80 -15.07 -8.44 -15.41
C GLN A 80 -14.20 -9.59 -14.93
N LYS A 81 -14.71 -10.39 -14.00
CA LYS A 81 -14.00 -11.51 -13.39
C LYS A 81 -14.64 -12.82 -13.85
N TYR A 82 -13.80 -13.79 -14.21
CA TYR A 82 -14.21 -15.14 -14.57
C TYR A 82 -13.35 -16.15 -13.83
N GLU A 83 -13.98 -17.19 -13.34
CA GLU A 83 -13.32 -18.36 -12.82
C GLU A 83 -13.44 -19.47 -13.88
N LEU A 84 -12.30 -19.89 -14.38
CA LEU A 84 -12.19 -21.02 -15.31
C LEU A 84 -11.69 -22.25 -14.55
N PRO A 85 -11.92 -23.45 -15.09
CA PRO A 85 -11.36 -24.66 -14.48
C PRO A 85 -9.86 -24.55 -14.27
N PHE A 86 -9.38 -25.00 -13.11
CA PHE A 86 -7.95 -24.99 -12.79
C PHE A 86 -7.16 -25.74 -13.89
N GLY A 87 -6.04 -25.14 -14.30
CA GLY A 87 -5.22 -25.69 -15.37
C GLY A 87 -5.78 -25.46 -16.79
N ALA A 88 -6.73 -24.54 -16.97
CA ALA A 88 -7.15 -24.10 -18.29
C ALA A 88 -5.96 -23.49 -19.05
N ILE A 89 -5.87 -23.79 -20.36
CA ILE A 89 -4.80 -23.34 -21.25
C ILE A 89 -5.36 -22.71 -22.52
N ASN A 90 -4.49 -22.05 -23.30
CA ASN A 90 -4.85 -21.40 -24.56
C ASN A 90 -6.03 -20.41 -24.40
N ILE A 91 -6.03 -19.69 -23.29
CA ILE A 91 -7.06 -18.70 -22.96
C ILE A 91 -6.89 -17.50 -23.87
N ASN A 92 -7.97 -17.12 -24.58
CA ASN A 92 -7.99 -15.95 -25.44
C ASN A 92 -9.27 -15.16 -25.25
N VAL A 93 -9.15 -13.83 -25.20
CA VAL A 93 -10.26 -12.89 -25.04
C VAL A 93 -10.36 -12.02 -26.28
N GLU A 94 -11.53 -12.01 -26.91
CA GLU A 94 -11.83 -11.11 -28.01
C GLU A 94 -13.01 -10.20 -27.64
N THR A 95 -12.92 -8.92 -28.00
CA THR A 95 -14.02 -7.97 -27.81
C THR A 95 -14.46 -7.35 -29.11
N LYS A 96 -15.79 -7.18 -29.24
CA LYS A 96 -16.39 -6.33 -30.29
C LYS A 96 -17.13 -5.20 -29.60
N VAL A 97 -16.94 -3.99 -30.11
CA VAL A 97 -17.52 -2.79 -29.54
C VAL A 97 -18.55 -2.20 -30.48
N TYR A 98 -19.57 -1.57 -29.91
CA TYR A 98 -20.68 -1.00 -30.66
C TYR A 98 -20.99 0.43 -30.20
N ASP A 99 -21.71 1.15 -31.04
CA ASP A 99 -22.19 2.51 -30.79
C ASP A 99 -21.05 3.48 -30.39
N ILE A 100 -20.01 3.46 -31.23
CA ILE A 100 -18.82 4.29 -31.06
C ILE A 100 -19.16 5.75 -31.38
N LYS A 101 -18.81 6.66 -30.45
CA LYS A 101 -18.97 8.11 -30.61
C LYS A 101 -17.64 8.81 -30.36
N GLU A 102 -17.44 9.93 -31.06
CA GLU A 102 -16.28 10.82 -30.86
C GLU A 102 -16.78 12.17 -30.38
N GLN A 103 -16.11 12.74 -29.39
CA GLN A 103 -16.34 14.10 -28.91
C GLN A 103 -15.03 14.80 -28.56
N THR A 104 -15.03 16.13 -28.61
CA THR A 104 -13.88 16.95 -28.20
C THR A 104 -14.11 17.48 -26.79
N ILE A 105 -13.07 17.44 -25.95
CA ILE A 105 -13.06 17.99 -24.60
C ILE A 105 -12.27 19.32 -24.58
N SER A 106 -12.59 20.19 -23.63
CA SER A 106 -12.03 21.55 -23.54
C SER A 106 -10.69 21.61 -22.84
N LYS A 107 -10.41 20.66 -21.97
CA LYS A 107 -9.19 20.57 -21.17
C LYS A 107 -8.65 19.14 -21.23
N GLU A 108 -7.41 18.95 -20.84
CA GLU A 108 -6.78 17.62 -20.77
C GLU A 108 -7.39 16.78 -19.64
N ILE A 109 -7.40 15.46 -19.82
CA ILE A 109 -7.76 14.54 -18.73
C ILE A 109 -6.62 14.54 -17.70
N ARG A 110 -6.97 14.56 -16.41
CA ARG A 110 -6.02 14.58 -15.30
C ARG A 110 -5.05 13.40 -15.37
N PRO A 111 -3.74 13.65 -15.21
CA PRO A 111 -2.77 12.57 -15.07
C PRO A 111 -2.93 11.85 -13.72
N SER A 112 -2.73 10.55 -13.73
CA SER A 112 -2.69 9.76 -12.49
C SER A 112 -1.54 10.22 -11.61
N PRO A 113 -1.75 10.37 -10.29
CA PRO A 113 -0.68 10.73 -9.38
C PRO A 113 0.33 9.61 -9.26
N ALA A 114 1.54 9.97 -8.88
CA ALA A 114 2.55 9.01 -8.54
C ALA A 114 2.33 8.45 -7.12
N PRO A 115 2.53 7.16 -6.88
CA PRO A 115 2.50 6.62 -5.52
C PRO A 115 3.60 7.23 -4.65
N LEU A 116 3.30 7.42 -3.37
CA LEU A 116 4.21 7.94 -2.36
C LEU A 116 4.51 6.86 -1.30
N PRO A 117 5.76 6.74 -0.83
CA PRO A 117 6.09 5.80 0.22
C PRO A 117 5.58 6.28 1.58
N LEU A 118 5.00 5.39 2.35
CA LEU A 118 4.47 5.64 3.69
C LEU A 118 5.58 5.62 4.76
N THR A 119 6.67 6.35 4.51
CA THR A 119 7.84 6.42 5.38
C THR A 119 8.03 7.83 5.95
N PRO A 120 8.49 7.97 7.19
CA PRO A 120 8.82 9.27 7.77
C PRO A 120 10.10 9.90 7.18
N SER A 121 10.77 9.25 6.27
CA SER A 121 12.05 9.70 5.73
C SER A 121 11.91 10.76 4.65
N LYS A 122 12.92 11.61 4.56
CA LYS A 122 12.96 12.91 3.94
C LYS A 122 12.90 13.03 2.42
N GLU A 123 13.19 11.97 1.69
CA GLU A 123 13.65 12.17 0.31
C GLU A 123 13.24 11.04 -0.64
N ILE A 124 11.96 10.89 -0.83
CA ILE A 124 11.55 10.28 -2.07
C ILE A 124 10.72 11.34 -2.79
N SER A 125 11.41 12.24 -3.50
CA SER A 125 10.74 13.09 -4.46
C SER A 125 10.32 12.21 -5.63
N VAL A 126 9.10 11.76 -5.59
CA VAL A 126 8.50 11.12 -6.72
C VAL A 126 8.11 12.21 -7.69
N SER A 127 8.85 12.38 -8.76
CA SER A 127 8.46 13.29 -9.84
C SER A 127 7.31 12.67 -10.61
N GLY A 128 6.10 12.73 -10.06
CA GLY A 128 4.86 12.34 -10.70
C GLY A 128 4.37 13.37 -11.70
N GLY A 129 5.26 13.83 -12.56
CA GLY A 129 4.87 14.76 -13.61
C GLY A 129 4.09 14.05 -14.72
N LYS A 130 3.19 14.79 -15.38
CA LYS A 130 2.50 14.42 -16.61
C LYS A 130 3.44 13.78 -17.62
N ASP A 131 3.07 12.64 -18.19
CA ASP A 131 3.79 12.01 -19.30
C ASP A 131 3.65 12.86 -20.58
N ILE A 132 4.59 13.78 -20.77
CA ILE A 132 4.58 14.73 -21.88
C ILE A 132 4.52 13.99 -23.23
N THR A 133 5.23 12.86 -23.35
CA THR A 133 5.28 12.09 -24.60
C THR A 133 3.89 11.57 -24.98
N LEU A 134 3.16 11.04 -24.01
CA LEU A 134 1.79 10.55 -24.22
C LEU A 134 0.82 11.72 -24.48
N TYR A 135 0.92 12.80 -23.69
CA TYR A 135 0.01 13.94 -23.83
C TYR A 135 0.22 14.74 -25.11
N GLU A 136 1.38 14.67 -25.72
CA GLU A 136 1.66 15.25 -27.04
C GLU A 136 1.37 14.27 -28.20
N SER A 137 1.00 13.01 -27.90
CA SER A 137 0.63 12.02 -28.91
C SER A 137 -0.83 12.10 -29.33
N ASP A 138 -1.10 11.82 -30.60
CA ASP A 138 -2.46 11.62 -31.14
C ASP A 138 -2.86 10.13 -31.18
N ASP A 139 -2.08 9.25 -30.56
CA ASP A 139 -2.41 7.85 -30.37
C ASP A 139 -3.52 7.69 -29.35
N LEU A 140 -4.33 6.66 -29.53
CA LEU A 140 -5.39 6.34 -28.57
C LEU A 140 -4.84 5.74 -27.30
N TYR A 141 -5.19 6.30 -26.15
CA TYR A 141 -4.92 5.77 -24.83
C TYR A 141 -6.25 5.44 -24.11
N PRO A 142 -6.43 4.23 -23.53
CA PRO A 142 -5.61 3.03 -23.76
C PRO A 142 -5.57 2.61 -25.24
N HIS A 143 -4.55 1.83 -25.63
CA HIS A 143 -4.38 1.42 -27.04
C HIS A 143 -5.47 0.44 -27.51
N SER A 144 -6.03 -0.36 -26.60
CA SER A 144 -7.09 -1.35 -26.88
C SER A 144 -8.39 -0.98 -26.18
N TRP A 145 -9.50 -1.62 -26.59
CA TRP A 145 -10.77 -1.55 -25.88
C TRP A 145 -10.84 -2.49 -24.67
N HIS A 146 -9.90 -3.42 -24.55
CA HIS A 146 -9.77 -4.33 -23.43
C HIS A 146 -8.32 -4.69 -23.17
N SER A 147 -8.06 -5.12 -21.96
CA SER A 147 -6.90 -5.93 -21.58
C SER A 147 -7.35 -7.07 -20.69
N TYR A 148 -6.54 -8.09 -20.53
CA TYR A 148 -6.84 -9.17 -19.60
C TYR A 148 -5.56 -9.76 -19.02
N HIS A 149 -5.70 -10.39 -17.86
CA HIS A 149 -4.64 -11.19 -17.27
C HIS A 149 -5.21 -12.50 -16.69
N ILE A 150 -4.32 -13.45 -16.50
CA ILE A 150 -4.63 -14.79 -16.05
C ILE A 150 -3.73 -15.10 -14.86
N GLY A 151 -4.25 -15.88 -13.92
CA GLY A 151 -3.47 -16.44 -12.83
C GLY A 151 -4.20 -17.64 -12.23
N CYS A 152 -3.51 -18.44 -11.44
CA CYS A 152 -4.04 -19.63 -10.78
C CYS A 152 -3.99 -19.46 -9.26
N GLY A 153 -5.05 -19.81 -8.55
CA GLY A 153 -5.07 -19.71 -7.09
C GLY A 153 -6.44 -20.05 -6.50
N LEU A 154 -6.58 -19.78 -5.20
CA LEU A 154 -7.82 -20.03 -4.48
C LEU A 154 -8.89 -18.99 -4.81
N ASN A 155 -10.11 -19.46 -5.05
CA ASN A 155 -11.30 -18.63 -5.04
C ASN A 155 -11.82 -18.42 -3.60
N LYS A 156 -12.93 -17.66 -3.43
CA LYS A 156 -13.51 -17.35 -2.12
C LYS A 156 -14.08 -18.58 -1.38
N GLU A 157 -14.36 -19.66 -2.09
CA GLU A 157 -14.77 -20.96 -1.54
C GLU A 157 -13.56 -21.82 -1.12
N GLY A 158 -12.33 -21.38 -1.39
CA GLY A 158 -11.09 -22.13 -1.12
C GLY A 158 -10.80 -23.21 -2.16
N GLU A 159 -11.39 -23.11 -3.34
CA GLU A 159 -11.16 -24.03 -4.45
C GLU A 159 -10.11 -23.44 -5.41
N HIS A 160 -9.23 -24.30 -5.95
CA HIS A 160 -8.28 -23.88 -6.97
C HIS A 160 -8.98 -23.63 -8.31
N VAL A 161 -8.79 -22.45 -8.85
CA VAL A 161 -9.34 -22.01 -10.13
C VAL A 161 -8.29 -21.30 -10.98
N THR A 162 -8.57 -21.15 -12.26
CA THR A 162 -7.87 -20.20 -13.11
C THR A 162 -8.66 -18.89 -13.13
N HIS A 163 -8.11 -17.85 -12.51
CA HIS A 163 -8.68 -16.52 -12.53
C HIS A 163 -8.42 -15.86 -13.88
N LEU A 164 -9.45 -15.36 -14.54
CA LEU A 164 -9.35 -14.53 -15.72
C LEU A 164 -10.00 -13.17 -15.43
N THR A 165 -9.21 -12.13 -15.47
CA THR A 165 -9.68 -10.75 -15.29
C THR A 165 -9.66 -10.03 -16.63
N VAL A 166 -10.79 -9.43 -17.02
CA VAL A 166 -10.92 -8.65 -18.25
C VAL A 166 -11.25 -7.21 -17.88
N ASN A 167 -10.40 -6.28 -18.30
CA ASN A 167 -10.65 -4.85 -18.19
C ASN A 167 -11.25 -4.35 -19.51
N LEU A 168 -12.41 -3.70 -19.45
CA LEU A 168 -13.01 -3.02 -20.59
C LEU A 168 -12.81 -1.50 -20.42
N PHE A 169 -12.45 -0.84 -21.48
CA PHE A 169 -12.20 0.61 -21.52
C PHE A 169 -13.27 1.32 -22.36
N PRO A 170 -14.41 1.71 -21.76
CA PRO A 170 -15.48 2.38 -22.51
C PRO A 170 -15.09 3.75 -23.07
N ILE A 171 -14.01 4.31 -22.55
CA ILE A 171 -13.48 5.62 -22.95
C ILE A 171 -12.03 5.45 -23.37
N ARG A 172 -11.68 6.00 -24.51
CA ARG A 172 -10.30 6.11 -25.01
C ARG A 172 -10.02 7.56 -25.40
N TYR A 173 -8.83 8.03 -25.14
CA TYR A 173 -8.44 9.43 -25.25
C TYR A 173 -7.31 9.63 -26.26
N LYS A 174 -7.41 10.70 -27.07
CA LYS A 174 -6.35 11.23 -27.95
C LYS A 174 -5.86 12.55 -27.37
N PRO A 175 -4.78 12.55 -26.60
CA PRO A 175 -4.39 13.73 -25.82
C PRO A 175 -4.10 14.96 -26.68
N ALA A 176 -3.25 14.84 -27.70
CA ALA A 176 -2.85 16.01 -28.52
C ALA A 176 -4.01 16.71 -29.24
N SER A 177 -5.04 15.97 -29.65
CA SER A 177 -6.22 16.53 -30.30
C SER A 177 -7.37 16.82 -29.33
N GLY A 178 -7.27 16.49 -28.05
CA GLY A 178 -8.34 16.68 -27.09
C GLY A 178 -9.61 15.88 -27.40
N LYS A 179 -9.48 14.71 -28.02
CA LYS A 179 -10.62 13.91 -28.46
C LYS A 179 -10.77 12.67 -27.60
N ILE A 180 -11.99 12.37 -27.21
CA ILE A 180 -12.35 11.09 -26.61
C ILE A 180 -13.23 10.29 -27.56
N ILE A 181 -13.02 8.98 -27.54
CA ILE A 181 -13.82 8.00 -28.26
C ILE A 181 -14.47 7.09 -27.22
N THR A 182 -15.78 7.00 -27.27
CA THR A 182 -16.56 6.18 -26.33
C THR A 182 -17.24 5.02 -27.06
N ALA A 183 -17.43 3.90 -26.38
CA ALA A 183 -18.21 2.74 -26.83
C ALA A 183 -19.30 2.43 -25.82
N GLU A 184 -20.55 2.27 -26.29
CA GLU A 184 -21.69 2.03 -25.39
C GLU A 184 -21.84 0.58 -24.99
N SER A 185 -21.38 -0.38 -25.81
CA SER A 185 -21.51 -1.81 -25.49
C SER A 185 -20.39 -2.66 -26.04
N PHE A 186 -20.23 -3.82 -25.40
CA PHE A 186 -19.16 -4.78 -25.64
C PHE A 186 -19.70 -6.20 -25.72
N ASP A 187 -19.39 -6.92 -26.80
CA ASP A 187 -19.44 -8.38 -26.82
C ASP A 187 -18.07 -8.91 -26.42
N VAL A 188 -18.01 -9.68 -25.35
CA VAL A 188 -16.78 -10.34 -24.88
C VAL A 188 -16.89 -11.83 -25.14
N GLU A 189 -15.99 -12.37 -25.95
CA GLU A 189 -15.88 -13.80 -26.25
C GLU A 189 -14.59 -14.36 -25.68
N ILE A 190 -14.70 -15.30 -24.73
CA ILE A 190 -13.58 -15.99 -24.09
C ILE A 190 -13.55 -17.41 -24.63
N SER A 191 -12.41 -17.86 -25.12
CA SER A 191 -12.19 -19.25 -25.53
C SER A 191 -11.00 -19.83 -24.76
N TYR A 192 -11.12 -21.09 -24.34
CA TYR A 192 -10.07 -21.79 -23.62
C TYR A 192 -10.14 -23.29 -23.85
N GLU A 193 -9.08 -23.98 -23.45
CA GLU A 193 -9.00 -25.44 -23.50
C GLU A 193 -8.91 -25.99 -22.08
N ASN A 194 -9.86 -26.86 -21.74
CA ASN A 194 -9.87 -27.60 -20.48
C ASN A 194 -9.09 -28.89 -20.62
N GLN A 195 -8.07 -29.09 -19.78
CA GLN A 195 -7.22 -30.29 -19.81
C GLN A 195 -7.92 -31.52 -19.20
N ASN A 196 -8.99 -31.33 -18.42
CA ASN A 196 -9.70 -32.40 -17.70
C ASN A 196 -8.75 -33.30 -16.87
N ILE A 197 -7.80 -32.66 -16.18
CA ILE A 197 -6.84 -33.30 -15.28
C ILE A 197 -7.36 -33.16 -13.86
N ASP A 198 -7.32 -34.24 -13.09
CA ASP A 198 -7.59 -34.19 -11.64
C ASP A 198 -6.26 -33.84 -10.94
N PHE A 199 -6.04 -32.58 -10.64
CA PHE A 199 -4.79 -32.12 -10.02
C PHE A 199 -4.72 -32.39 -8.50
N PHE A 200 -5.86 -32.42 -7.84
CA PHE A 200 -5.97 -32.45 -6.38
C PHE A 200 -6.76 -33.66 -5.90
N PRO A 201 -6.58 -34.14 -4.66
CA PRO A 201 -7.30 -35.26 -4.12
C PRO A 201 -8.79 -34.91 -3.87
N ASP A 202 -9.69 -35.85 -4.09
CA ASP A 202 -11.13 -35.69 -3.82
C ASP A 202 -11.45 -35.36 -2.35
N LYS A 203 -10.54 -35.67 -1.44
CA LYS A 203 -10.69 -35.44 -0.01
C LYS A 203 -9.35 -35.12 0.64
N SER A 204 -9.31 -34.05 1.44
CA SER A 204 -8.14 -33.71 2.21
C SER A 204 -7.82 -34.77 3.28
N THR A 205 -6.54 -35.03 3.47
CA THR A 205 -6.02 -35.79 4.60
C THR A 205 -5.68 -34.85 5.75
N TYR A 206 -5.10 -33.72 5.45
CA TYR A 206 -4.82 -32.61 6.36
C TYR A 206 -5.32 -31.31 5.76
N ASP A 207 -5.80 -30.43 6.62
CA ASP A 207 -6.25 -29.09 6.25
C ASP A 207 -5.15 -28.07 6.49
N LEU A 208 -4.40 -28.22 7.61
CA LEU A 208 -3.29 -27.35 8.01
C LEU A 208 -1.97 -28.13 8.10
N VAL A 209 -0.93 -27.59 7.47
CA VAL A 209 0.45 -28.02 7.74
C VAL A 209 1.24 -26.91 8.46
N ILE A 210 1.89 -27.28 9.56
CA ILE A 210 2.79 -26.41 10.32
C ILE A 210 4.23 -26.77 9.95
N ILE A 211 4.92 -25.87 9.28
CA ILE A 211 6.34 -26.05 8.90
C ILE A 211 7.22 -25.40 9.96
N SER A 212 8.04 -26.18 10.64
CA SER A 212 8.81 -25.73 11.81
C SER A 212 10.10 -26.52 11.97
N PRO A 213 11.15 -25.97 12.61
CA PRO A 213 12.26 -26.79 13.07
C PRO A 213 11.81 -27.73 14.18
N SER A 214 12.44 -28.89 14.25
CA SER A 214 12.11 -29.94 15.22
C SER A 214 12.19 -29.49 16.70
N GLU A 215 12.97 -28.46 17.01
CA GLU A 215 13.10 -27.92 18.36
C GLU A 215 11.80 -27.34 18.94
N PHE A 216 10.84 -26.96 18.10
CA PHE A 216 9.54 -26.40 18.55
C PHE A 216 8.41 -27.42 18.56
N SER A 217 8.63 -28.63 18.05
CA SER A 217 7.58 -29.64 17.83
C SER A 217 6.78 -29.96 19.10
N SER A 218 7.43 -30.06 20.28
CA SER A 218 6.75 -30.40 21.53
C SER A 218 5.66 -29.40 21.97
N GLU A 219 5.84 -28.12 21.69
CA GLU A 219 4.81 -27.10 21.95
C GLU A 219 3.79 -27.07 20.82
N LEU A 220 4.23 -27.30 19.57
CA LEU A 220 3.34 -27.31 18.41
C LEU A 220 2.36 -28.48 18.42
N GLU A 221 2.70 -29.61 19.02
CA GLU A 221 1.76 -30.72 19.23
C GLU A 221 0.50 -30.26 19.96
N ARG A 222 0.65 -29.36 20.95
CA ARG A 222 -0.50 -28.77 21.66
C ARG A 222 -1.43 -27.97 20.72
N LEU A 223 -0.84 -27.22 19.77
CA LEU A 223 -1.61 -26.47 18.77
C LEU A 223 -2.30 -27.45 17.80
N VAL A 224 -1.61 -28.49 17.34
CA VAL A 224 -2.19 -29.54 16.50
C VAL A 224 -3.34 -30.26 17.20
N GLU A 225 -3.18 -30.64 18.47
CA GLU A 225 -4.25 -31.26 19.26
C GLU A 225 -5.46 -30.32 19.39
N HIS A 226 -5.21 -29.05 19.65
CA HIS A 226 -6.25 -28.02 19.73
C HIS A 226 -7.01 -27.90 18.41
N LYS A 227 -6.33 -27.68 17.28
CA LYS A 227 -6.95 -27.54 15.96
C LYS A 227 -7.74 -28.81 15.57
N ASN A 228 -7.17 -29.99 15.80
CA ASN A 228 -7.84 -31.26 15.54
C ASN A 228 -9.13 -31.42 16.37
N SER A 229 -9.15 -30.88 17.61
CA SER A 229 -10.33 -30.96 18.45
C SER A 229 -11.52 -30.14 17.94
N PHE A 230 -11.25 -29.14 17.10
CA PHE A 230 -12.24 -28.32 16.40
C PHE A 230 -12.47 -28.73 14.95
N GLY A 231 -11.92 -29.88 14.53
CA GLY A 231 -12.18 -30.48 13.22
C GLY A 231 -11.24 -30.00 12.09
N MET A 232 -10.22 -29.21 12.38
CA MET A 232 -9.18 -28.83 11.44
C MET A 232 -8.02 -29.84 11.52
N ASN A 233 -7.99 -30.79 10.58
CA ASN A 233 -6.97 -31.84 10.57
C ASN A 233 -5.58 -31.21 10.33
N SER A 234 -4.75 -31.24 11.34
CA SER A 234 -3.48 -30.53 11.33
C SER A 234 -2.30 -31.47 11.50
N THR A 235 -1.17 -31.12 10.93
CA THR A 235 0.09 -31.88 11.08
C THR A 235 1.30 -30.96 11.13
N ILE A 236 2.41 -31.50 11.65
CA ILE A 236 3.71 -30.82 11.66
C ILE A 236 4.63 -31.48 10.65
N LYS A 237 5.30 -30.70 9.83
CA LYS A 237 6.42 -31.13 9.00
C LYS A 237 7.67 -30.38 9.39
N THR A 238 8.72 -31.09 9.76
CA THR A 238 9.96 -30.43 10.22
C THR A 238 10.77 -29.93 9.02
N THR A 239 11.44 -28.80 9.19
CA THR A 239 12.35 -28.27 8.16
C THR A 239 13.48 -29.22 7.86
N GLU A 240 13.94 -30.01 8.86
CA GLU A 240 14.96 -31.03 8.72
C GLU A 240 14.51 -32.13 7.76
N ASP A 241 13.28 -32.67 7.95
CA ASP A 241 12.72 -33.69 7.05
C ASP A 241 12.54 -33.16 5.64
N ILE A 242 12.04 -31.92 5.49
CA ILE A 242 11.86 -31.30 4.17
C ILE A 242 13.21 -31.20 3.43
N TYR A 243 14.26 -30.76 4.13
CA TYR A 243 15.57 -30.59 3.49
C TYR A 243 16.22 -31.91 3.06
N ASP A 244 15.88 -33.01 3.75
CA ASP A 244 16.37 -34.33 3.44
C ASP A 244 15.54 -35.01 2.32
N GLU A 245 14.23 -34.76 2.25
CA GLU A 245 13.30 -35.43 1.33
C GLU A 245 13.19 -34.71 -0.03
N TYR A 246 13.31 -33.37 -0.06
CA TYR A 246 13.06 -32.56 -1.26
C TYR A 246 14.33 -32.00 -1.88
N TYR A 247 14.30 -31.88 -3.20
CA TYR A 247 15.34 -31.22 -3.98
C TYR A 247 14.90 -29.78 -4.32
N GLY A 248 15.88 -28.90 -4.47
CA GLY A 248 15.69 -27.49 -4.81
C GLY A 248 17.03 -26.78 -4.84
N CYS A 249 17.08 -25.60 -5.49
CA CYS A 249 18.33 -24.81 -5.57
C CYS A 249 18.79 -24.32 -4.18
N ASP A 250 17.81 -24.06 -3.29
CA ASP A 250 18.07 -23.64 -1.91
C ASP A 250 16.97 -24.16 -0.95
N LYS A 251 17.06 -23.81 0.34
CA LYS A 251 16.12 -24.25 1.36
C LYS A 251 14.71 -23.70 1.20
N PRO A 252 14.50 -22.42 0.86
CA PRO A 252 13.18 -21.92 0.53
C PRO A 252 12.50 -22.73 -0.58
N GLU A 253 13.18 -23.00 -1.67
CA GLU A 253 12.59 -23.76 -2.78
C GLU A 253 12.23 -25.19 -2.40
N LYS A 254 13.03 -25.86 -1.55
CA LYS A 254 12.68 -27.19 -1.03
C LYS A 254 11.37 -27.16 -0.23
N ILE A 255 11.13 -26.10 0.55
CA ILE A 255 9.87 -25.93 1.27
C ILE A 255 8.73 -25.71 0.29
N LYS A 256 8.92 -24.91 -0.75
CA LYS A 256 7.90 -24.67 -1.79
C LYS A 256 7.52 -25.96 -2.51
N TYR A 257 8.48 -26.82 -2.87
CA TYR A 257 8.19 -28.14 -3.45
C TYR A 257 7.46 -29.07 -2.48
N PHE A 258 7.79 -29.05 -1.20
CA PHE A 258 7.04 -29.78 -0.19
C PHE A 258 5.57 -29.28 -0.14
N ILE A 259 5.33 -27.98 -0.13
CA ILE A 259 3.98 -27.41 -0.08
C ILE A 259 3.17 -27.87 -1.32
N LYS A 260 3.78 -27.80 -2.51
CA LYS A 260 3.17 -28.32 -3.73
C LYS A 260 2.74 -29.79 -3.58
N ASP A 261 3.66 -30.65 -3.13
CA ASP A 261 3.37 -32.08 -2.91
C ASP A 261 2.27 -32.27 -1.86
N ALA A 262 2.24 -31.47 -0.81
CA ALA A 262 1.22 -31.52 0.22
C ALA A 262 -0.17 -31.06 -0.28
N ILE A 263 -0.23 -30.08 -1.17
CA ILE A 263 -1.48 -29.72 -1.89
C ILE A 263 -1.96 -30.90 -2.72
N GLU A 264 -1.08 -31.47 -3.55
CA GLU A 264 -1.43 -32.53 -4.52
C GLU A 264 -1.73 -33.88 -3.86
N THR A 265 -1.14 -34.16 -2.68
CA THR A 265 -1.26 -35.49 -2.05
C THR A 265 -2.12 -35.48 -0.79
N TRP A 266 -2.07 -34.43 -0.01
CA TRP A 266 -2.82 -34.30 1.24
C TRP A 266 -4.06 -33.42 1.13
N GLY A 267 -4.10 -32.53 0.14
CA GLY A 267 -5.18 -31.56 -0.05
C GLY A 267 -5.18 -30.47 1.00
N ILE A 268 -4.00 -29.98 1.39
CA ILE A 268 -3.90 -28.90 2.39
C ILE A 268 -4.45 -27.59 1.82
N SER A 269 -5.06 -26.79 2.70
CA SER A 269 -5.55 -25.45 2.38
C SER A 269 -4.85 -24.34 3.19
N HIS A 270 -4.15 -24.72 4.28
CA HIS A 270 -3.49 -23.76 5.17
C HIS A 270 -2.02 -24.15 5.41
N VAL A 271 -1.13 -23.14 5.36
CA VAL A 271 0.31 -23.29 5.66
C VAL A 271 0.72 -22.31 6.74
N LEU A 272 1.13 -22.81 7.89
CA LEU A 272 1.71 -22.02 8.96
C LEU A 272 3.24 -22.18 8.97
N LEU A 273 3.96 -21.08 8.67
CA LEU A 273 5.41 -21.00 8.76
C LEU A 273 5.79 -20.65 10.21
N PHE A 274 6.29 -21.61 10.95
CA PHE A 274 6.56 -21.43 12.39
C PHE A 274 8.05 -21.30 12.69
N GLY A 275 8.54 -20.06 12.80
CA GLY A 275 9.92 -19.73 13.10
C GLY A 275 10.40 -18.47 12.37
N GLY A 276 11.08 -17.59 13.09
CA GLY A 276 11.70 -16.38 12.61
C GLY A 276 13.24 -16.46 12.63
N LEU A 277 13.89 -15.31 12.88
CA LEU A 277 15.34 -15.25 13.08
C LEU A 277 15.76 -16.01 14.34
N LYS A 278 16.92 -16.67 14.31
CA LYS A 278 17.46 -17.47 15.44
C LYS A 278 17.96 -16.63 16.62
N SER A 279 18.04 -15.30 16.48
CA SER A 279 18.58 -14.44 17.55
C SER A 279 17.97 -13.04 17.53
N ILE A 280 17.59 -12.57 18.70
CA ILE A 280 17.17 -11.17 18.94
C ILE A 280 18.40 -10.24 18.92
N ALA A 281 19.54 -10.72 19.43
CA ALA A 281 20.72 -9.88 19.57
C ALA A 281 21.45 -9.66 18.24
N PHE A 282 21.72 -10.73 17.52
CA PHE A 282 22.43 -10.67 16.25
C PHE A 282 21.95 -11.77 15.30
N ALA A 283 21.38 -11.33 14.17
CA ALA A 283 21.17 -12.15 12.99
C ALA A 283 21.36 -11.24 11.77
N LYS A 284 21.95 -11.72 10.70
CA LYS A 284 22.07 -10.96 9.47
C LYS A 284 20.67 -10.76 8.90
N PRO A 285 20.24 -9.53 8.67
CA PRO A 285 18.81 -9.24 8.37
C PRO A 285 18.37 -9.78 7.03
N TRP A 286 19.19 -9.65 6.02
CA TRP A 286 18.93 -10.10 4.66
C TRP A 286 20.23 -10.48 3.97
N ASP A 287 20.12 -11.24 2.94
CA ASP A 287 21.15 -11.40 1.94
C ASP A 287 20.55 -11.16 0.55
N ASP A 288 21.26 -10.41 -0.21
CA ASP A 288 21.00 -10.04 -1.58
C ASP A 288 21.03 -11.22 -2.57
N THR A 289 21.35 -12.41 -2.07
CA THR A 289 21.51 -13.62 -2.86
C THR A 289 20.49 -14.70 -2.54
N ASN A 290 19.50 -14.41 -1.69
CA ASN A 290 18.52 -15.38 -1.19
C ASN A 290 19.10 -16.63 -0.49
N HIS A 291 20.35 -16.59 -0.03
CA HIS A 291 21.03 -17.73 0.62
C HIS A 291 20.95 -17.71 2.14
N GLY A 292 20.22 -16.79 2.75
CA GLY A 292 20.23 -16.45 4.17
C GLY A 292 19.66 -17.46 5.15
N ALA A 293 19.41 -18.67 4.75
CA ALA A 293 18.84 -19.73 5.59
C ALA A 293 19.59 -20.03 6.89
N LYS A 294 20.84 -19.60 7.02
CA LYS A 294 21.66 -19.82 8.22
C LYS A 294 21.10 -19.18 9.49
N TRP A 295 20.51 -18.00 9.36
CA TRP A 295 20.01 -17.19 10.49
C TRP A 295 18.54 -17.41 10.80
N TRP A 296 17.86 -18.29 10.05
CA TRP A 296 16.45 -18.54 10.16
C TRP A 296 16.13 -19.93 10.70
N HIS A 297 15.07 -20.01 11.49
CA HIS A 297 14.41 -21.27 11.83
C HIS A 297 13.65 -21.83 10.62
N VAL A 298 12.75 -21.03 10.06
CA VAL A 298 12.14 -21.25 8.75
C VAL A 298 12.60 -20.14 7.84
N PRO A 299 13.34 -20.43 6.76
CA PRO A 299 13.90 -19.41 5.89
C PRO A 299 12.82 -18.59 5.20
N VAL A 300 13.21 -17.44 4.67
CA VAL A 300 12.37 -16.54 3.90
C VAL A 300 12.87 -16.47 2.47
N ARG A 301 11.98 -16.10 1.54
CA ARG A 301 12.37 -15.60 0.24
C ARG A 301 12.44 -14.08 0.29
N TYR A 302 13.51 -13.50 -0.24
CA TYR A 302 13.57 -12.06 -0.51
C TYR A 302 13.13 -11.82 -1.95
N SER A 303 12.14 -10.97 -2.15
CA SER A 303 11.81 -10.46 -3.46
C SER A 303 12.79 -9.36 -3.84
N ASN A 304 13.36 -9.43 -5.04
CA ASN A 304 14.34 -8.46 -5.56
C ASN A 304 13.69 -7.53 -6.57
N PHE A 305 12.53 -7.09 -6.27
CA PHE A 305 11.63 -6.27 -7.05
C PHE A 305 12.29 -5.12 -7.85
N GLN A 306 13.30 -4.48 -7.29
CA GLN A 306 13.95 -3.33 -7.91
C GLN A 306 15.42 -3.59 -8.25
N TRP A 307 15.81 -4.84 -8.36
CA TRP A 307 17.16 -5.20 -8.77
C TRP A 307 17.31 -5.00 -10.27
N ASP A 308 18.08 -4.00 -10.68
CA ASP A 308 18.44 -3.80 -12.08
C ASP A 308 19.84 -4.32 -12.43
N GLY A 309 20.58 -4.88 -11.46
CA GLY A 309 21.90 -5.47 -11.68
C GLY A 309 22.95 -4.52 -12.25
N GLY A 310 22.61 -3.28 -12.50
CA GLY A 310 23.46 -2.29 -13.16
C GLY A 310 24.38 -1.55 -12.20
N PRO A 311 25.68 -1.39 -12.53
CA PRO A 311 26.54 -0.51 -11.77
C PRO A 311 26.14 0.95 -12.03
N GLY A 312 25.51 1.58 -11.07
CA GLY A 312 25.14 3.00 -11.11
C GLY A 312 23.72 3.32 -10.68
N TYR A 313 22.93 2.32 -10.34
CA TYR A 313 21.62 2.56 -9.75
C TYR A 313 21.80 3.09 -8.33
N ASN A 314 21.76 4.39 -8.19
CA ASN A 314 21.68 5.03 -6.89
C ASN A 314 20.25 4.90 -6.41
N PHE A 315 19.95 3.76 -5.81
CA PHE A 315 18.75 3.59 -5.03
C PHE A 315 18.83 4.54 -3.84
N THR A 316 18.24 5.70 -3.94
CA THR A 316 18.13 6.63 -2.81
C THR A 316 17.31 6.04 -1.69
N SER A 317 16.46 5.06 -1.99
CA SER A 317 15.69 4.31 -1.01
C SER A 317 16.47 3.16 -0.36
N GLY A 318 17.49 2.64 -1.02
CA GLY A 318 18.35 1.59 -0.47
C GLY A 318 17.65 0.26 -0.12
N GLU A 319 16.55 -0.09 -0.75
CA GLU A 319 15.81 -1.33 -0.53
C GLU A 319 16.07 -2.33 -1.65
N PRO A 320 17.14 -3.12 -1.59
CA PRO A 320 17.50 -4.05 -2.64
C PRO A 320 16.64 -5.31 -2.68
N GLY A 321 15.85 -5.55 -1.64
CA GLY A 321 14.92 -6.66 -1.52
C GLY A 321 14.14 -6.60 -0.22
N PHE A 322 13.01 -7.26 -0.17
CA PHE A 322 12.14 -7.34 1.00
C PHE A 322 11.65 -8.78 1.21
N LEU A 323 11.24 -9.08 2.45
CA LEU A 323 10.75 -10.40 2.83
C LEU A 323 9.40 -10.68 2.15
N CYS A 324 9.24 -11.88 1.58
CA CYS A 324 8.03 -12.26 0.89
C CYS A 324 7.68 -13.72 1.18
N ASP A 325 6.70 -13.96 2.05
CA ASP A 325 6.19 -15.30 2.32
C ASP A 325 5.11 -15.76 1.31
N LEU A 326 4.58 -14.84 0.51
CA LEU A 326 3.71 -15.19 -0.62
C LEU A 326 4.38 -16.20 -1.57
N TYR A 327 5.71 -16.18 -1.67
CA TYR A 327 6.51 -17.18 -2.37
C TYR A 327 6.13 -18.63 -2.03
N TYR A 328 5.75 -18.89 -0.78
CA TYR A 328 5.37 -20.23 -0.30
C TYR A 328 3.91 -20.58 -0.58
N ALA A 329 3.12 -19.61 -0.98
CA ALA A 329 1.69 -19.79 -1.22
C ALA A 329 1.31 -19.72 -2.69
N ASP A 330 2.03 -18.98 -3.51
CA ASP A 330 1.90 -18.89 -4.96
C ASP A 330 2.69 -20.05 -5.58
N ILE A 331 2.01 -21.16 -5.84
CA ILE A 331 2.61 -22.46 -6.23
C ILE A 331 2.43 -22.72 -7.72
N TYR A 332 1.31 -22.33 -8.29
CA TYR A 332 0.96 -22.59 -9.67
C TYR A 332 0.74 -21.29 -10.45
N LYS A 333 1.01 -21.35 -11.73
CA LYS A 333 0.70 -20.32 -12.72
C LYS A 333 -0.17 -20.89 -13.85
N GLU A 334 -0.46 -20.09 -14.87
CA GLU A 334 -1.31 -20.48 -16.01
C GLU A 334 -1.05 -21.91 -16.47
N GLY A 335 -2.12 -22.68 -16.67
CA GLY A 335 -2.08 -24.07 -17.04
C GLY A 335 -1.79 -25.05 -15.90
N GLY A 336 -1.68 -24.61 -14.66
CA GLY A 336 -1.33 -25.42 -13.49
C GLY A 336 0.16 -25.78 -13.45
N GLU A 337 1.00 -25.00 -14.12
CA GLU A 337 2.45 -25.16 -14.09
C GLU A 337 3.02 -24.63 -12.76
N PHE A 338 4.15 -25.21 -12.33
CA PHE A 338 4.82 -24.73 -11.11
C PHE A 338 5.43 -23.34 -11.33
N ASP A 339 5.17 -22.42 -10.43
CA ASP A 339 5.78 -21.11 -10.43
C ASP A 339 7.03 -21.07 -9.51
N ASP A 340 8.21 -21.02 -10.09
CA ASP A 340 9.49 -21.04 -9.36
C ASP A 340 9.95 -19.64 -8.91
N TRP A 341 9.36 -18.58 -9.47
CA TRP A 341 9.72 -17.18 -9.21
C TRP A 341 11.10 -16.73 -9.75
N ASP A 342 11.71 -17.55 -10.59
CA ASP A 342 12.98 -17.29 -11.27
C ASP A 342 12.85 -17.77 -12.72
N SER A 343 11.89 -17.20 -13.45
CA SER A 343 11.51 -17.67 -14.80
C SER A 343 12.62 -17.54 -15.82
N ASN A 344 13.59 -16.64 -15.58
CA ASN A 344 14.77 -16.48 -16.43
C ASN A 344 15.96 -17.40 -15.99
N GLY A 345 15.87 -18.06 -14.82
CA GLY A 345 16.85 -19.04 -14.32
C GLY A 345 18.19 -18.43 -13.90
N ASN A 346 18.23 -17.16 -13.50
CA ASN A 346 19.47 -16.47 -13.12
C ASN A 346 19.81 -16.58 -11.62
N GLY A 347 18.90 -17.14 -10.80
CA GLY A 347 19.05 -17.30 -9.35
C GLY A 347 18.69 -16.05 -8.53
N VAL A 348 18.11 -15.05 -9.16
CA VAL A 348 17.53 -13.88 -8.53
C VAL A 348 16.00 -14.00 -8.65
N PHE A 349 15.29 -13.95 -7.55
CA PHE A 349 13.87 -14.28 -7.51
C PHE A 349 13.01 -13.03 -7.53
N ALA A 350 11.95 -13.09 -8.30
CA ALA A 350 10.99 -12.01 -8.47
C ALA A 350 11.65 -10.71 -8.93
N GLU A 351 12.53 -10.81 -9.92
CA GLU A 351 13.11 -9.62 -10.57
C GLU A 351 12.02 -8.85 -11.33
N TRP A 352 12.11 -7.54 -11.25
CA TRP A 352 11.14 -6.65 -11.87
C TRP A 352 11.80 -5.63 -12.80
N SER A 353 12.91 -5.95 -13.44
CA SER A 353 13.60 -4.99 -14.27
C SER A 353 13.84 -5.46 -15.70
N GLY A 354 13.29 -4.74 -16.66
CA GLY A 354 13.60 -4.85 -18.09
C GLY A 354 13.57 -6.28 -18.61
N ASP A 355 14.65 -6.67 -19.31
CA ASP A 355 14.80 -8.00 -19.92
C ASP A 355 15.04 -9.12 -18.87
N LEU A 356 15.24 -8.77 -17.60
CA LEU A 356 15.48 -9.71 -16.50
C LEU A 356 14.21 -9.97 -15.68
N ARG A 357 13.10 -9.41 -16.09
CA ARG A 357 11.82 -9.56 -15.38
C ARG A 357 11.37 -11.01 -15.31
N ASP A 358 11.00 -11.45 -14.09
CA ASP A 358 10.36 -12.73 -13.88
C ASP A 358 8.85 -12.67 -14.17
N GLU A 359 8.30 -13.81 -14.61
CA GLU A 359 6.88 -14.00 -14.81
C GLU A 359 6.27 -14.58 -13.53
N LEU A 360 5.43 -13.80 -12.85
CA LEU A 360 4.77 -14.15 -11.61
C LEU A 360 3.27 -13.92 -11.75
N ASP A 361 2.43 -14.80 -11.23
CA ASP A 361 1.01 -14.53 -11.21
C ASP A 361 0.52 -14.00 -9.86
N LEU A 362 1.18 -14.36 -8.77
CA LEU A 362 0.99 -13.88 -7.41
C LEU A 362 -0.33 -14.30 -6.72
N TYR A 363 -1.16 -15.11 -7.38
CA TYR A 363 -2.38 -15.64 -6.77
C TYR A 363 -2.05 -16.77 -5.79
N PRO A 364 -2.45 -16.67 -4.51
CA PRO A 364 -2.15 -17.73 -3.56
C PRO A 364 -2.96 -18.99 -3.81
N ASP A 365 -2.29 -20.16 -3.79
CA ASP A 365 -2.88 -21.51 -3.89
C ASP A 365 -3.18 -22.12 -2.52
N VAL A 366 -2.67 -21.55 -1.46
CA VAL A 366 -2.96 -21.90 -0.06
C VAL A 366 -3.03 -20.64 0.77
N THR A 367 -3.78 -20.67 1.85
CA THR A 367 -3.67 -19.59 2.84
C THR A 367 -2.37 -19.72 3.60
N PHE A 368 -1.76 -18.64 3.96
CA PHE A 368 -0.45 -18.65 4.59
C PHE A 368 -0.30 -17.57 5.65
N GLY A 369 0.57 -17.84 6.59
CA GLY A 369 0.93 -16.89 7.63
C GLY A 369 2.18 -17.35 8.37
N ARG A 370 2.80 -16.45 9.11
CA ARG A 370 4.02 -16.74 9.86
C ARG A 370 3.89 -16.38 11.33
N LEU A 371 4.36 -17.27 12.19
CA LEU A 371 4.66 -16.97 13.59
C LEU A 371 6.18 -16.91 13.76
N ALA A 372 6.73 -15.69 13.78
CA ALA A 372 8.18 -15.46 13.70
C ALA A 372 8.93 -15.70 15.01
N CYS A 373 8.58 -16.81 15.71
CA CYS A 373 9.18 -17.21 16.99
C CYS A 373 10.68 -17.43 16.86
N ARG A 374 11.44 -16.93 17.85
CA ARG A 374 12.90 -17.01 17.90
C ARG A 374 13.41 -18.01 18.96
N ASN A 375 12.54 -18.47 19.84
CA ASN A 375 12.88 -19.35 20.95
C ASN A 375 11.62 -19.97 21.56
N MET A 376 11.82 -20.99 22.39
CA MET A 376 10.76 -21.76 23.06
C MET A 376 9.83 -20.90 23.93
N LYS A 377 10.32 -19.78 24.51
CA LYS A 377 9.49 -18.91 25.33
C LYS A 377 8.47 -18.15 24.48
N GLU A 378 8.90 -17.62 23.35
CA GLU A 378 7.99 -16.96 22.39
C GLU A 378 7.00 -17.98 21.82
N THR A 379 7.47 -19.18 21.43
CA THR A 379 6.65 -20.30 20.96
C THR A 379 5.52 -20.59 21.93
N LYS A 380 5.84 -20.80 23.21
CA LYS A 380 4.83 -21.05 24.23
C LYS A 380 3.83 -19.91 24.36
N ASN A 381 4.30 -18.67 24.41
CA ASN A 381 3.44 -17.49 24.56
C ASN A 381 2.41 -17.38 23.42
N VAL A 382 2.82 -17.55 22.17
CA VAL A 382 1.90 -17.39 21.03
C VAL A 382 0.94 -18.57 20.93
N ILE A 383 1.39 -19.79 21.22
CA ILE A 383 0.51 -20.96 21.25
C ILE A 383 -0.54 -20.83 22.37
N ASP A 384 -0.12 -20.44 23.57
CA ASP A 384 -1.06 -20.18 24.68
C ASP A 384 -2.10 -19.10 24.28
N LYS A 385 -1.68 -18.04 23.59
CA LYS A 385 -2.60 -16.98 23.09
C LYS A 385 -3.59 -17.53 22.07
N ILE A 386 -3.14 -18.31 21.08
CA ILE A 386 -4.02 -18.88 20.04
C ILE A 386 -5.03 -19.83 20.67
N ILE A 387 -4.58 -20.78 21.50
CA ILE A 387 -5.46 -21.75 22.17
C ILE A 387 -6.50 -21.00 23.01
N ASN A 388 -6.08 -20.07 23.88
CA ASN A 388 -7.01 -19.32 24.73
C ASN A 388 -8.00 -18.46 23.91
N TYR A 389 -7.56 -17.89 22.79
CA TYR A 389 -8.40 -17.07 21.92
C TYR A 389 -9.49 -17.90 21.24
N GLU A 390 -9.17 -19.13 20.82
CA GLU A 390 -10.08 -20.01 20.07
C GLU A 390 -10.94 -20.92 20.93
N GLU A 391 -10.61 -21.15 22.23
CA GLU A 391 -11.33 -22.09 23.11
C GLU A 391 -12.81 -21.72 23.30
N GLN A 392 -13.15 -20.44 23.18
CA GLN A 392 -14.50 -19.93 23.39
C GLN A 392 -14.78 -18.77 22.45
N PRO A 393 -16.06 -18.56 22.07
CA PRO A 393 -16.41 -17.38 21.30
C PRO A 393 -16.10 -16.13 22.11
N ALA A 394 -15.53 -15.15 21.45
CA ALA A 394 -15.18 -13.88 22.06
C ALA A 394 -16.41 -13.14 22.55
N ASP A 395 -16.30 -12.50 23.73
CA ASP A 395 -17.38 -11.68 24.27
C ASP A 395 -17.68 -10.48 23.33
N PRO A 396 -18.90 -10.37 22.79
CA PRO A 396 -19.28 -9.31 21.86
C PRO A 396 -19.03 -7.89 22.38
N SER A 397 -19.02 -7.69 23.68
CA SER A 397 -18.84 -6.36 24.30
C SER A 397 -17.50 -5.70 23.99
N TRP A 398 -16.49 -6.48 23.65
CA TRP A 398 -15.20 -5.98 23.19
C TRP A 398 -14.88 -6.42 21.77
N PHE A 399 -15.30 -7.63 21.38
CA PHE A 399 -14.95 -8.18 20.07
C PHE A 399 -15.66 -7.43 18.93
N LYS A 400 -16.92 -7.05 19.10
CA LYS A 400 -17.68 -6.27 18.11
C LYS A 400 -17.33 -4.77 18.15
N ARG A 401 -16.10 -4.45 18.45
CA ARG A 401 -15.53 -3.10 18.42
C ARG A 401 -14.31 -3.06 17.50
N MET A 402 -14.25 -2.05 16.69
CA MET A 402 -13.10 -1.78 15.83
C MET A 402 -12.49 -0.42 16.19
N ILE A 403 -11.19 -0.39 16.38
CA ILE A 403 -10.44 0.85 16.55
C ILE A 403 -9.70 1.19 15.26
N SER A 404 -9.78 2.45 14.87
CA SER A 404 -9.04 2.97 13.74
C SER A 404 -8.23 4.17 14.18
N ILE A 405 -6.93 4.11 13.92
CA ILE A 405 -5.96 5.12 14.36
C ILE A 405 -5.28 5.68 13.13
N SER A 406 -5.42 7.00 12.93
CA SER A 406 -4.83 7.69 11.81
C SER A 406 -4.50 9.14 12.15
N GLY A 407 -3.46 9.63 11.53
CA GLY A 407 -3.16 11.05 11.46
C GLY A 407 -3.40 11.58 10.05
N ASP A 408 -2.76 12.68 9.74
CA ASP A 408 -2.72 13.23 8.39
C ASP A 408 -1.53 12.63 7.63
N GLY A 409 -1.80 11.59 6.85
CA GLY A 409 -0.78 10.90 6.05
C GLY A 409 -0.27 11.74 4.89
N PHE A 410 -1.10 12.62 4.37
CA PHE A 410 -0.84 13.57 3.29
C PHE A 410 -1.27 14.97 3.71
N LEU A 411 -0.92 15.96 2.89
CA LEU A 411 -1.17 17.35 3.22
C LEU A 411 -2.64 17.71 3.02
N ASP A 412 -3.27 18.15 4.11
CA ASP A 412 -4.54 18.87 4.03
C ASP A 412 -4.26 20.36 3.96
N GLN A 413 -4.70 20.96 2.88
CA GLN A 413 -4.58 22.41 2.71
C GLN A 413 -5.73 22.90 1.85
N GLU A 414 -6.25 24.04 2.20
CA GLU A 414 -7.20 24.75 1.35
C GLU A 414 -6.45 25.66 0.39
N ASP A 415 -6.64 25.42 -0.88
CA ASP A 415 -6.19 26.35 -1.91
C ASP A 415 -7.24 27.44 -2.09
N TRP A 416 -6.83 28.68 -1.95
CA TRP A 416 -7.70 29.82 -2.16
C TRP A 416 -7.14 30.79 -3.19
N ASN A 417 -8.04 31.50 -3.87
CA ASN A 417 -7.66 32.55 -4.80
C ASN A 417 -8.60 33.73 -4.69
N ILE A 418 -8.04 34.90 -4.88
CA ILE A 418 -8.77 36.18 -4.96
C ILE A 418 -8.29 36.98 -6.14
N GLN A 419 -9.15 37.85 -6.64
CA GLN A 419 -8.81 38.80 -7.70
C GLN A 419 -8.78 40.23 -7.13
N TRP A 420 -7.64 40.89 -7.29
CA TRP A 420 -7.43 42.26 -6.87
C TRP A 420 -7.34 43.16 -8.10
N ASP A 421 -8.34 44.05 -8.27
CA ASP A 421 -8.36 45.05 -9.35
C ASP A 421 -7.43 46.20 -8.97
N THR A 422 -6.32 46.31 -9.67
CA THR A 422 -5.33 47.38 -9.49
C THR A 422 -5.61 48.63 -10.36
N LYS A 423 -6.71 48.61 -11.11
CA LYS A 423 -7.07 49.73 -11.96
C LYS A 423 -7.36 51.00 -11.17
N GLY A 424 -6.65 52.05 -11.49
CA GLY A 424 -6.79 53.32 -10.78
C GLY A 424 -5.90 53.49 -9.59
N LEU A 425 -5.13 52.46 -9.16
CA LEU A 425 -4.10 52.60 -8.16
C LEU A 425 -2.88 53.34 -8.74
N SER A 426 -2.12 54.05 -7.91
CA SER A 426 -0.88 54.71 -8.32
C SER A 426 0.27 53.70 -8.30
N ASP A 427 1.32 54.00 -9.07
CA ASP A 427 2.58 53.29 -8.94
C ASP A 427 3.15 53.47 -7.55
N GLY A 428 3.77 52.45 -6.99
CA GLY A 428 4.33 52.51 -5.63
C GLY A 428 4.35 51.12 -4.93
N GLU A 429 4.74 51.16 -3.67
CA GLU A 429 4.81 49.99 -2.82
C GLU A 429 3.45 49.69 -2.19
N TYR A 430 3.09 48.41 -2.16
CA TYR A 430 1.89 47.84 -1.53
C TYR A 430 2.27 46.63 -0.70
N THR A 431 1.52 46.39 0.36
CA THR A 431 1.66 45.17 1.15
C THR A 431 0.34 44.38 1.09
N ILE A 432 0.41 43.12 0.74
CA ILE A 432 -0.70 42.20 0.73
C ILE A 432 -0.60 41.37 2.03
N PHE A 433 -1.71 41.23 2.71
CA PHE A 433 -1.84 40.50 3.95
C PHE A 433 -2.86 39.38 3.82
N ALA A 434 -2.62 38.25 4.49
CA ALA A 434 -3.59 37.18 4.65
C ALA A 434 -3.63 36.71 6.11
N GLN A 435 -4.82 36.38 6.61
CA GLN A 435 -5.02 35.84 7.93
C GLN A 435 -6.22 34.89 7.94
N SER A 436 -6.08 33.73 8.53
CA SER A 436 -7.16 32.78 8.71
C SER A 436 -7.73 32.80 10.12
N SER A 437 -8.98 32.32 10.26
CA SER A 437 -9.67 32.15 11.53
C SER A 437 -10.35 30.78 11.57
N ASN A 438 -10.47 30.21 12.76
CA ASN A 438 -11.17 28.95 12.99
C ASN A 438 -12.53 29.14 13.69
N PRO A 439 -13.34 28.08 13.87
CA PRO A 439 -14.64 28.18 14.54
C PRO A 439 -14.59 28.65 15.98
N GLU A 440 -13.45 28.54 16.66
CA GLU A 440 -13.24 29.06 18.02
C GLU A 440 -12.94 30.56 18.06
N GLU A 441 -13.05 31.26 16.92
CA GLU A 441 -12.70 32.66 16.71
C GLU A 441 -11.21 32.97 16.96
N GLU A 442 -10.36 31.95 16.95
CA GLU A 442 -8.93 32.16 17.03
C GLU A 442 -8.40 32.57 15.67
N LYS A 443 -7.54 33.59 15.68
CA LYS A 443 -6.89 34.10 14.49
C LYS A 443 -5.45 33.65 14.44
N GLY A 444 -5.03 33.26 13.26
CA GLY A 444 -3.66 32.92 12.98
C GLY A 444 -2.75 34.13 12.84
N PRO A 445 -1.46 33.92 12.69
CA PRO A 445 -0.52 34.98 12.34
C PRO A 445 -0.91 35.60 10.99
N ILE A 446 -0.52 36.85 10.81
CA ILE A 446 -0.70 37.55 9.54
C ILE A 446 0.47 37.22 8.65
N ASP A 447 0.20 36.68 7.47
CA ASP A 447 1.17 36.54 6.41
C ASP A 447 1.20 37.82 5.57
N GLU A 448 2.40 38.32 5.22
CA GLU A 448 2.53 39.56 4.49
C GLU A 448 3.53 39.51 3.34
N ILE A 449 3.17 40.10 2.22
CA ILE A 449 4.02 40.19 1.03
C ILE A 449 4.09 41.64 0.55
N HIS A 450 5.30 42.16 0.40
CA HIS A 450 5.56 43.48 -0.15
C HIS A 450 5.74 43.43 -1.65
N ILE A 451 4.98 44.23 -2.38
CA ILE A 451 5.05 44.30 -3.84
C ILE A 451 5.21 45.76 -4.30
N THR A 452 5.83 45.92 -5.44
CA THR A 452 5.89 47.23 -6.14
C THR A 452 5.05 47.18 -7.40
N LEU A 453 4.02 48.03 -7.49
CA LEU A 453 3.31 48.26 -8.74
C LEU A 453 4.05 49.32 -9.55
N ASP A 454 4.41 49.01 -10.78
CA ASP A 454 4.96 49.97 -11.74
C ASP A 454 4.32 49.76 -13.10
N LYS A 455 3.44 50.69 -13.47
CA LYS A 455 2.67 50.62 -14.69
C LYS A 455 3.46 51.02 -15.93
N THR A 456 4.73 51.36 -15.79
CA THR A 456 5.54 51.89 -16.89
C THR A 456 6.53 50.90 -17.45
N VAL A 457 6.76 49.79 -16.80
CA VAL A 457 7.81 48.79 -17.13
C VAL A 457 7.28 47.38 -17.00
N GLU A 458 7.76 46.47 -17.85
CA GLU A 458 7.76 45.03 -17.54
C GLU A 458 8.61 44.84 -16.28
N THR A 459 7.99 44.76 -15.12
CA THR A 459 8.70 44.79 -13.85
C THR A 459 8.87 43.38 -13.31
N ASN A 460 10.08 43.15 -12.76
CA ASN A 460 10.30 42.10 -11.79
C ASN A 460 9.68 42.54 -10.47
N ILE A 461 8.62 41.88 -10.02
CA ILE A 461 8.13 42.07 -8.67
C ILE A 461 9.00 41.21 -7.76
N THR A 462 9.66 41.86 -6.80
CA THR A 462 10.39 41.20 -5.73
C THR A 462 9.45 41.03 -4.56
N PHE A 463 9.25 39.84 -4.11
CA PHE A 463 8.49 39.55 -2.89
C PHE A 463 9.44 39.29 -1.74
N ASN A 464 9.09 39.82 -0.59
CA ASN A 464 9.67 39.37 0.66
C ASN A 464 8.56 38.69 1.46
N HIS A 465 8.65 37.37 1.58
CA HIS A 465 7.71 36.58 2.32
C HIS A 465 8.22 36.39 3.75
N ASP A 466 7.48 36.89 4.68
CA ASP A 466 7.78 36.70 6.11
C ASP A 466 7.08 35.42 6.59
N ASP A 467 7.86 34.48 7.14
CA ASP A 467 7.47 33.15 7.36
C ASP A 467 7.03 32.89 8.81
N HIS A 468 5.78 33.16 9.07
CA HIS A 468 5.17 32.96 10.37
C HIS A 468 4.94 31.49 10.71
N LEU A 469 4.77 30.64 9.72
CA LEU A 469 4.53 29.21 9.90
C LEU A 469 5.67 28.52 10.68
N LYS A 470 6.91 28.89 10.40
CA LYS A 470 8.08 28.35 11.09
C LYS A 470 8.08 28.67 12.57
N GLU A 471 7.71 29.88 12.92
CA GLU A 471 7.66 30.32 14.31
C GLU A 471 6.59 29.55 15.07
N GLU A 472 5.41 29.38 14.49
CA GLU A 472 4.31 28.64 15.08
C GLU A 472 4.63 27.14 15.23
N LEU A 473 5.23 26.52 14.22
CA LEU A 473 5.67 25.12 14.31
C LEU A 473 6.79 24.91 15.35
N GLN A 474 7.66 25.89 15.56
CA GLN A 474 8.67 25.83 16.61
C GLN A 474 8.07 25.91 18.02
N ASN A 475 6.93 26.56 18.16
CA ASN A 475 6.21 26.64 19.41
C ASN A 475 5.39 25.38 19.75
N GLY A 476 5.31 24.47 18.81
CA GLY A 476 4.69 23.15 18.99
C GLY A 476 3.20 23.12 18.66
N TYR A 477 2.63 21.94 18.73
CA TYR A 477 1.24 21.66 18.48
C TYR A 477 0.42 21.73 19.78
N PRO A 478 -0.84 22.20 19.83
CA PRO A 478 -1.61 22.75 18.70
C PRO A 478 -1.17 24.15 18.30
N ALA A 479 -1.12 24.41 17.01
CA ALA A 479 -0.85 25.74 16.45
C ALA A 479 -2.15 26.46 16.04
N PRO A 480 -2.16 27.80 15.94
CA PRO A 480 -3.31 28.54 15.43
C PRO A 480 -3.54 28.28 13.94
N PRO A 481 -4.70 28.65 13.38
CA PRO A 481 -4.97 28.55 11.95
C PRO A 481 -3.99 29.42 11.15
N ILE A 482 -3.57 28.96 9.98
CA ILE A 482 -2.53 29.59 9.17
C ILE A 482 -3.08 29.92 7.79
N ALA A 483 -2.74 31.10 7.28
CA ALA A 483 -2.93 31.49 5.89
C ALA A 483 -1.59 31.89 5.28
N GLU A 484 -1.28 31.37 4.12
CA GLU A 484 -0.04 31.60 3.39
C GLU A 484 -0.33 32.10 1.98
N ILE A 485 0.31 33.22 1.58
CA ILE A 485 0.19 33.73 0.21
C ILE A 485 1.25 33.03 -0.64
N MET A 486 0.81 32.28 -1.66
CA MET A 486 1.70 31.44 -2.44
C MET A 486 2.11 32.08 -3.78
N THR A 487 1.19 32.72 -4.48
CA THR A 487 1.49 33.33 -5.79
C THR A 487 0.66 34.57 -6.04
N ILE A 488 1.21 35.47 -6.86
CA ILE A 488 0.51 36.64 -7.40
C ILE A 488 0.70 36.62 -8.91
N SER A 489 -0.38 36.67 -9.67
CA SER A 489 -0.34 36.61 -11.13
C SER A 489 -1.33 37.55 -11.78
N ASN A 490 -1.10 37.93 -13.04
CA ASN A 490 -2.02 38.77 -13.83
C ASN A 490 -2.77 38.01 -14.90
N GLY A 491 -2.81 36.67 -14.84
CA GLY A 491 -3.53 35.84 -15.81
C GLY A 491 -2.83 35.63 -17.15
N ASN A 492 -1.83 36.42 -17.50
CA ASN A 492 -1.02 36.23 -18.68
C ASN A 492 0.34 35.67 -18.35
N THR A 493 0.50 34.40 -18.52
CA THR A 493 1.74 33.64 -18.57
C THR A 493 2.90 34.24 -17.82
N LEU A 494 2.96 33.89 -16.63
CA LEU A 494 4.11 34.24 -15.86
C LEU A 494 5.03 33.07 -15.89
N GLY A 495 6.22 33.36 -16.31
CA GLY A 495 7.24 32.38 -16.19
C GLY A 495 7.26 31.86 -14.75
N ASN A 496 6.99 30.58 -14.58
CA ASN A 496 7.26 29.74 -13.43
C ASN A 496 7.07 30.39 -12.04
N THR A 497 5.88 30.84 -11.74
CA THR A 497 5.49 31.25 -10.40
C THR A 497 4.64 30.19 -9.70
N ASP A 498 4.49 29.02 -10.29
CA ASP A 498 4.04 27.84 -9.56
C ASP A 498 5.18 27.44 -8.61
N TYR A 499 5.13 28.02 -7.45
CA TYR A 499 5.91 27.53 -6.35
C TYR A 499 5.20 26.29 -5.79
N THR A 500 5.51 25.16 -6.38
CA THR A 500 5.36 23.90 -5.67
C THR A 500 6.42 23.90 -4.60
N TYR A 501 6.02 24.15 -3.39
CA TYR A 501 6.86 23.97 -2.25
C TYR A 501 7.28 22.50 -2.20
N THR A 502 8.48 22.22 -2.67
CA THR A 502 9.14 20.96 -2.38
C THR A 502 9.95 21.16 -1.11
N PRO A 503 9.59 20.51 0.00
CA PRO A 503 10.41 20.58 1.20
C PRO A 503 11.77 20.02 0.88
N ASN A 504 12.75 20.90 0.71
CA ASN A 504 14.15 20.50 0.61
C ASN A 504 14.54 19.85 1.92
N GLY A 505 14.60 18.52 1.89
CA GLY A 505 15.23 17.73 2.93
C GLY A 505 14.70 17.92 4.35
N GLY A 506 13.46 18.28 4.54
CA GLY A 506 12.83 18.46 5.86
C GLY A 506 13.51 19.51 6.73
N GLU A 507 14.23 20.43 6.14
CA GLU A 507 14.58 21.67 6.79
C GLU A 507 13.57 22.71 6.37
N ALA A 508 12.81 23.15 7.32
CA ALA A 508 11.99 24.32 7.33
C ALA A 508 11.01 24.42 6.15
N TYR A 509 9.81 24.27 6.44
CA TYR A 509 8.93 25.33 6.23
C TYR A 509 9.78 26.53 6.39
N CYS A 510 9.69 27.40 5.48
CA CYS A 510 10.00 28.70 5.87
C CYS A 510 11.48 29.02 5.87
N ASN A 511 11.99 29.12 4.71
CA ASN A 511 13.11 30.01 4.47
C ASN A 511 12.51 31.33 3.99
N ASP A 512 13.08 32.44 4.44
CA ASP A 512 12.83 33.75 3.81
C ASP A 512 13.01 33.60 2.30
N LEU A 513 11.90 33.47 1.59
CA LEU A 513 11.93 33.21 0.16
C LEU A 513 11.85 34.53 -0.56
N TYR A 514 12.95 34.91 -1.18
CA TYR A 514 12.94 36.03 -2.12
C TYR A 514 12.42 35.54 -3.47
N TRP A 515 11.27 36.03 -3.85
CA TRP A 515 10.66 35.71 -5.12
C TRP A 515 10.94 36.81 -6.13
N TYR A 516 11.29 36.41 -7.32
CA TYR A 516 11.39 37.26 -8.47
C TYR A 516 10.34 36.82 -9.49
N ALA A 517 9.30 37.62 -9.69
CA ALA A 517 8.35 37.40 -10.75
C ALA A 517 8.42 38.59 -11.73
N ASN A 518 8.51 38.28 -13.02
CA ASN A 518 8.29 39.27 -14.06
C ASN A 518 6.79 39.43 -14.23
N VAL A 519 6.22 40.49 -13.73
CA VAL A 519 4.84 40.87 -14.04
C VAL A 519 4.86 41.93 -15.09
N SER A 520 4.42 41.60 -16.33
CA SER A 520 4.13 42.58 -17.32
C SER A 520 2.83 43.27 -16.91
N TYR A 521 2.94 44.51 -16.50
CA TYR A 521 1.78 45.23 -16.04
C TYR A 521 0.95 45.79 -17.22
N VAL A 522 -0.29 45.37 -17.31
CA VAL A 522 -1.30 45.98 -18.15
C VAL A 522 -2.55 46.13 -17.30
N ASP A 523 -2.77 47.30 -16.69
CA ASP A 523 -4.04 47.81 -16.16
C ASP A 523 -5.04 46.76 -15.66
N GLU A 524 -4.61 45.79 -14.75
CA GLU A 524 -5.29 44.54 -14.68
C GLU A 524 -5.54 43.98 -13.28
N ILE A 525 -6.34 42.95 -13.31
CA ILE A 525 -6.69 42.15 -12.16
C ILE A 525 -5.50 41.27 -11.83
N LEU A 526 -4.94 41.40 -10.63
CA LEU A 526 -3.98 40.47 -10.07
C LEU A 526 -4.71 39.34 -9.37
N THR A 527 -4.38 38.09 -9.71
CA THR A 527 -4.85 36.93 -8.99
C THR A 527 -3.85 36.62 -7.87
N ILE A 528 -4.30 36.67 -6.63
CA ILE A 528 -3.54 36.26 -5.45
C ILE A 528 -4.02 34.87 -5.09
N ARG A 529 -3.09 33.92 -5.02
CA ARG A 529 -3.37 32.55 -4.62
C ARG A 529 -2.64 32.23 -3.34
N GLY A 530 -3.28 31.51 -2.45
CA GLY A 530 -2.68 31.09 -1.21
C GLY A 530 -3.16 29.73 -0.78
N LYS A 531 -2.64 29.30 0.36
CA LYS A 531 -2.98 28.07 1.06
C LYS A 531 -3.31 28.40 2.49
N SER A 532 -4.26 27.68 3.06
CA SER A 532 -4.64 27.87 4.45
C SER A 532 -5.00 26.54 5.09
N TYR A 533 -4.70 26.43 6.38
CA TYR A 533 -4.96 25.23 7.18
C TYR A 533 -5.12 25.60 8.64
N ASP A 534 -5.87 24.77 9.36
CA ASP A 534 -5.89 24.78 10.81
C ASP A 534 -5.22 23.52 11.35
N PRO A 535 -4.01 23.60 11.89
CA PRO A 535 -3.29 22.46 12.45
C PRO A 535 -3.88 21.93 13.76
N LYS A 536 -4.95 22.53 14.28
CA LYS A 536 -5.64 22.04 15.47
C LYS A 536 -6.49 20.81 15.18
N PRO A 537 -6.92 20.06 16.24
CA PRO A 537 -7.64 18.81 16.07
C PRO A 537 -8.85 18.85 15.15
N TYR A 538 -9.48 19.99 14.96
CA TYR A 538 -10.67 20.11 14.12
C TYR A 538 -10.40 20.63 12.72
N GLY A 539 -9.24 21.28 12.52
CA GLY A 539 -8.73 21.76 11.24
C GLY A 539 -9.72 22.53 10.37
N ASN A 540 -10.77 23.09 10.94
CA ASN A 540 -11.77 23.86 10.24
C ASN A 540 -11.39 25.32 10.20
N LEU A 541 -11.43 25.93 9.02
CA LEU A 541 -11.33 27.36 8.86
C LEU A 541 -12.74 27.95 8.77
N THR A 542 -12.96 29.10 9.41
CA THR A 542 -14.20 29.86 9.26
C THR A 542 -14.08 30.85 8.14
N ASP A 543 -12.93 31.48 8.03
CA ASP A 543 -12.67 32.48 7.00
C ASP A 543 -11.18 32.73 6.75
N ILE A 544 -10.92 33.28 5.59
CA ILE A 544 -9.61 33.82 5.20
C ILE A 544 -9.82 35.28 4.84
N ASP A 545 -9.22 36.18 5.60
CA ASP A 545 -9.27 37.63 5.41
C ASP A 545 -8.02 38.07 4.64
N VAL A 546 -8.20 38.68 3.48
CA VAL A 546 -7.09 39.15 2.64
C VAL A 546 -7.30 40.65 2.36
N TRP A 547 -6.27 41.46 2.65
CA TRP A 547 -6.33 42.91 2.40
C TRP A 547 -5.01 43.43 1.86
N VAL A 548 -5.07 44.60 1.25
CA VAL A 548 -3.90 45.27 0.69
C VAL A 548 -3.82 46.69 1.21
N GLU A 549 -2.65 47.11 1.66
CA GLU A 549 -2.35 48.46 2.08
C GLU A 549 -1.29 49.11 1.18
N ASN A 550 -1.37 50.41 1.03
CA ASN A 550 -0.34 51.16 0.33
C ASN A 550 0.82 51.51 1.32
N ASN A 551 1.88 52.12 0.81
CA ASN A 551 3.09 52.49 1.55
C ASN A 551 2.91 53.43 2.75
N ILE A 552 1.71 53.99 2.94
CA ILE A 552 1.36 54.81 4.08
C ILE A 552 0.37 54.14 5.03
N GLY A 553 0.11 52.82 4.84
CA GLY A 553 -0.79 52.04 5.69
C GLY A 553 -2.28 52.31 5.42
N THR A 554 -2.64 52.80 4.24
CA THR A 554 -4.05 52.98 3.86
C THR A 554 -4.50 51.74 3.12
N GLU A 555 -5.55 51.10 3.65
CA GLU A 555 -6.20 49.95 3.00
C GLU A 555 -6.80 50.35 1.66
N VAL A 556 -6.43 49.67 0.58
CA VAL A 556 -6.89 49.89 -0.78
C VAL A 556 -7.74 48.79 -1.33
N PHE A 557 -7.72 47.65 -0.69
CA PHE A 557 -8.51 46.47 -1.03
C PHE A 557 -8.71 45.59 0.19
N ARG A 558 -9.88 44.94 0.31
CA ARG A 558 -10.14 43.86 1.27
C ARG A 558 -11.17 42.92 0.72
N THR A 559 -10.94 41.64 0.95
CA THR A 559 -11.94 40.62 0.74
C THR A 559 -11.85 39.56 1.84
N LYS A 560 -12.96 38.87 2.07
CA LYS A 560 -13.05 37.79 3.03
C LYS A 560 -13.67 36.60 2.34
N LEU A 561 -12.98 35.48 2.38
CA LEU A 561 -13.50 34.20 1.93
C LEU A 561 -14.16 33.53 3.14
N GLU A 562 -15.49 33.41 3.12
CA GLU A 562 -16.27 32.79 4.16
C GLU A 562 -16.68 31.39 3.70
N ASP A 563 -16.87 30.49 4.66
CA ASP A 563 -17.26 29.11 4.41
C ASP A 563 -16.35 28.40 3.38
N THR A 564 -15.04 28.54 3.56
CA THR A 564 -14.13 27.67 2.85
C THR A 564 -14.50 26.23 3.23
N GLU A 565 -15.02 25.47 2.25
CA GLU A 565 -15.34 24.07 2.50
C GLU A 565 -14.07 23.40 2.96
N THR A 566 -14.13 22.93 4.20
CA THR A 566 -12.99 22.27 4.83
C THR A 566 -12.64 21.02 4.08
N TYR A 567 -11.39 20.94 3.70
CA TYR A 567 -10.82 19.80 3.02
C TYR A 567 -10.76 18.58 3.92
N TYR A 568 -11.08 17.48 3.35
CA TYR A 568 -10.76 16.12 3.71
C TYR A 568 -11.16 15.66 5.08
N GLU A 569 -12.31 15.18 5.06
CA GLU A 569 -12.73 14.12 5.93
C GLU A 569 -12.38 12.79 5.24
N GLY A 570 -11.48 11.97 5.77
CA GLY A 570 -11.30 10.59 5.31
C GLY A 570 -12.63 9.86 5.37
N GLU A 571 -12.92 9.05 4.37
CA GLU A 571 -14.19 8.31 4.33
C GLU A 571 -14.07 7.00 5.10
N TRP A 572 -15.03 6.76 5.97
CA TRP A 572 -15.21 5.51 6.68
C TRP A 572 -16.35 4.73 6.06
N ILE A 573 -16.09 3.49 5.73
CA ILE A 573 -17.14 2.60 5.24
C ILE A 573 -17.65 1.78 6.42
N VAL A 574 -18.91 1.97 6.81
CA VAL A 574 -19.60 1.16 7.80
C VAL A 574 -20.69 0.39 7.08
N GLY A 575 -20.45 -0.85 6.76
CA GLY A 575 -21.34 -1.59 5.89
C GLY A 575 -21.51 -0.85 4.56
N GLU A 576 -22.73 -0.47 4.22
CA GLU A 576 -23.04 0.33 3.02
C GLU A 576 -22.95 1.85 3.25
N LYS A 577 -22.57 2.31 4.46
CA LYS A 577 -22.52 3.74 4.79
C LYS A 577 -21.09 4.24 4.77
N ILE A 578 -20.87 5.31 4.05
CA ILE A 578 -19.62 6.06 4.05
C ILE A 578 -19.73 7.14 5.12
N LEU A 579 -18.88 7.06 6.13
CA LEU A 579 -18.69 8.13 7.10
C LEU A 579 -17.44 8.90 6.71
N ARG A 580 -17.53 10.22 6.75
CA ARG A 580 -16.42 11.11 6.43
C ARG A 580 -15.75 11.61 7.69
N GLY A 581 -14.43 11.47 7.79
CA GLY A 581 -13.61 11.98 8.86
C GLY A 581 -12.28 12.52 8.35
N ARG A 582 -11.68 13.47 9.02
CA ARG A 582 -10.38 14.03 8.67
C ARG A 582 -9.27 13.04 9.01
N GLY A 583 -8.28 12.90 8.13
CA GLY A 583 -7.10 12.12 8.44
C GLY A 583 -6.73 11.03 7.45
N GLY A 584 -7.31 11.00 6.26
CA GLY A 584 -6.82 10.21 5.13
C GLY A 584 -6.86 8.70 5.28
N ALA A 585 -7.61 8.14 6.25
CA ALA A 585 -7.76 6.71 6.39
C ALA A 585 -9.12 6.27 5.88
N LEU A 586 -9.10 5.42 4.87
CA LEU A 586 -10.27 4.69 4.46
C LEU A 586 -10.25 3.32 5.12
N VAL A 587 -11.34 2.96 5.78
CA VAL A 587 -11.50 1.65 6.40
C VAL A 587 -12.92 1.15 6.20
N TYR A 588 -13.04 -0.14 5.95
CA TYR A 588 -14.30 -0.84 6.01
C TYR A 588 -14.55 -1.27 7.47
N ILE A 589 -15.70 -0.89 8.03
CA ILE A 589 -16.12 -1.33 9.36
C ILE A 589 -17.28 -2.30 9.17
N PRO A 590 -17.15 -3.57 9.62
CA PRO A 590 -18.24 -4.54 9.52
C PRO A 590 -19.52 -4.04 10.18
N GLU A 591 -20.69 -4.36 9.60
CA GLU A 591 -21.98 -3.78 9.97
C GLU A 591 -22.30 -3.88 11.48
N ASP A 592 -21.93 -4.98 12.11
CA ASP A 592 -22.19 -5.24 13.53
C ASP A 592 -21.13 -4.66 14.48
N PHE A 593 -20.14 -3.92 13.98
CA PHE A 593 -19.05 -3.40 14.80
C PHE A 593 -19.28 -1.95 15.22
N GLU A 594 -19.01 -1.67 16.49
CA GLU A 594 -18.90 -0.32 17.01
C GLU A 594 -17.54 0.27 16.64
N SER A 595 -17.53 1.42 15.99
CA SER A 595 -16.33 2.11 15.56
C SER A 595 -15.81 3.06 16.64
N ASN A 596 -14.49 3.01 16.92
CA ASN A 596 -13.77 4.01 17.69
C ASN A 596 -12.65 4.62 16.83
N SER A 597 -12.85 5.85 16.39
CA SER A 597 -11.87 6.61 15.63
C SER A 597 -10.96 7.40 16.56
N VAL A 598 -9.66 7.16 16.48
CA VAL A 598 -8.62 7.83 17.26
C VAL A 598 -7.72 8.59 16.29
N PHE A 599 -8.10 9.83 16.01
CA PHE A 599 -7.43 10.66 15.01
C PHE A 599 -6.71 11.84 15.64
N THR A 600 -5.70 12.32 14.96
CA THR A 600 -5.11 13.61 15.28
C THR A 600 -6.11 14.75 15.03
N SER A 601 -6.93 14.63 14.00
CA SER A 601 -7.93 15.63 13.62
C SER A 601 -9.14 15.71 14.57
N ASN A 602 -9.49 14.64 15.30
CA ASN A 602 -10.62 14.67 16.24
C ASN A 602 -10.21 14.86 17.70
N GLY A 603 -8.94 15.19 17.95
CA GLY A 603 -8.43 15.47 19.28
C GLY A 603 -8.28 14.27 20.21
N LYS A 604 -8.35 13.04 19.69
CA LYS A 604 -8.14 11.84 20.51
C LYS A 604 -6.70 11.33 20.50
N TRP A 605 -5.86 11.87 19.62
CA TRP A 605 -4.47 11.47 19.50
C TRP A 605 -3.53 12.67 19.48
N TYR A 606 -2.94 12.99 20.60
CA TYR A 606 -1.91 14.03 20.76
C TYR A 606 -0.53 13.44 20.97
N ASP A 607 -0.43 12.28 21.61
CA ASP A 607 0.82 11.58 21.83
C ASP A 607 0.65 10.07 21.91
N GLN A 608 1.75 9.37 22.10
CA GLN A 608 1.78 7.92 22.19
C GLN A 608 0.93 7.34 23.33
N SER A 609 0.72 8.06 24.44
CA SER A 609 -0.07 7.55 25.55
C SER A 609 -1.53 7.42 25.20
N ASP A 610 -2.06 8.31 24.38
CA ASP A 610 -3.44 8.25 23.94
C ASP A 610 -3.72 6.96 23.15
N VAL A 611 -2.83 6.62 22.22
CA VAL A 611 -2.94 5.36 21.45
C VAL A 611 -2.81 4.13 22.36
N ILE A 612 -1.90 4.15 23.34
CA ILE A 612 -1.74 3.05 24.29
C ILE A 612 -2.99 2.88 25.15
N ASP A 613 -3.54 3.97 25.66
CA ASP A 613 -4.71 3.94 26.54
C ASP A 613 -5.95 3.49 25.77
N GLU A 614 -6.22 4.07 24.60
CA GLU A 614 -7.37 3.68 23.77
C GLU A 614 -7.28 2.21 23.29
N PHE A 615 -6.13 1.79 22.78
CA PHE A 615 -5.94 0.40 22.34
C PHE A 615 -6.10 -0.59 23.51
N SER A 616 -5.74 -0.18 24.73
CA SER A 616 -5.83 -1.01 25.93
C SER A 616 -7.24 -1.33 26.39
N GLU A 617 -8.26 -0.62 25.88
CA GLU A 617 -9.68 -0.94 26.12
C GLU A 617 -10.10 -2.30 25.51
N GLY A 618 -9.41 -2.72 24.45
CA GLY A 618 -9.62 -4.00 23.79
C GLY A 618 -10.67 -3.95 22.67
N TYR A 619 -10.34 -4.57 21.57
CA TYR A 619 -11.11 -4.56 20.32
C TYR A 619 -11.00 -5.91 19.63
N GLY A 620 -11.95 -6.24 18.75
CA GLY A 620 -11.86 -7.41 17.88
C GLY A 620 -11.00 -7.13 16.64
N LEU A 621 -11.13 -5.92 16.08
CA LEU A 621 -10.38 -5.48 14.91
C LEU A 621 -9.68 -4.14 15.20
N ALA A 622 -8.52 -3.93 14.58
CA ALA A 622 -7.81 -2.66 14.67
C ALA A 622 -7.15 -2.31 13.34
N PHE A 623 -7.25 -1.04 12.96
CA PHE A 623 -6.61 -0.49 11.79
C PHE A 623 -5.71 0.68 12.16
N PHE A 624 -4.48 0.63 11.67
CA PHE A 624 -3.50 1.68 11.81
C PHE A 624 -3.14 2.21 10.42
N SER A 625 -3.53 3.42 10.09
CA SER A 625 -3.21 4.07 8.81
C SER A 625 -2.25 5.22 9.04
N GLY A 626 -1.06 5.14 8.45
CA GLY A 626 -0.03 6.16 8.63
C GLY A 626 1.34 5.73 8.13
N HIS A 627 2.37 6.18 8.82
CA HIS A 627 3.76 5.96 8.47
C HIS A 627 4.44 4.95 9.40
N GLY A 628 5.43 4.22 8.87
CA GLY A 628 6.09 3.18 9.62
C GLY A 628 7.59 3.07 9.41
N SER A 629 8.21 2.40 10.35
CA SER A 629 9.55 1.83 10.28
C SER A 629 9.56 0.54 11.10
N PRO A 630 10.60 -0.27 11.05
CA PRO A 630 10.59 -1.53 11.80
C PRO A 630 10.26 -1.40 13.28
N GLY A 631 10.68 -0.33 13.94
CA GLY A 631 10.47 -0.15 15.39
C GLY A 631 9.46 0.92 15.77
N TRP A 632 8.81 1.54 14.80
CA TRP A 632 7.98 2.71 15.04
C TRP A 632 6.79 2.72 14.08
N TRP A 633 5.64 3.16 14.57
CA TRP A 633 4.49 3.55 13.79
C TRP A 633 3.93 4.86 14.34
N GLY A 634 3.49 5.72 13.45
CA GLY A 634 2.93 7.02 13.78
C GLY A 634 2.47 7.74 12.53
N ASP A 635 2.08 9.00 12.68
CA ASP A 635 1.59 9.81 11.56
C ASP A 635 1.89 11.30 11.80
N HIS A 636 1.15 12.19 11.15
CA HIS A 636 1.29 13.63 11.24
C HIS A 636 0.05 14.26 11.87
N TYR A 637 0.22 15.47 12.40
CA TYR A 637 -0.88 16.33 12.76
C TYR A 637 -1.54 16.89 11.48
N PRO A 638 -2.84 17.19 11.51
CA PRO A 638 -3.53 17.73 10.35
C PRO A 638 -3.09 19.14 10.00
N GLY A 639 -3.24 19.49 8.73
CA GLY A 639 -3.12 20.85 8.25
C GLY A 639 -1.72 21.44 8.29
N ILE A 640 -0.66 20.63 8.41
CA ILE A 640 0.71 21.13 8.37
C ILE A 640 1.38 20.67 7.09
N PRO A 641 1.38 21.49 6.03
CA PRO A 641 1.91 21.09 4.75
C PRO A 641 3.44 20.98 4.74
N GLY A 642 3.96 20.06 3.92
CA GLY A 642 5.36 20.00 3.49
C GLY A 642 6.39 19.62 4.54
N ASN A 643 6.28 19.93 5.83
CA ASN A 643 7.28 19.54 6.81
C ASN A 643 6.84 18.44 7.77
N ARG A 644 6.53 17.30 7.24
CA ARG A 644 6.15 16.10 7.99
C ARG A 644 7.12 15.75 9.12
N ARG A 645 8.40 16.14 8.99
CA ARG A 645 9.39 15.83 10.01
C ARG A 645 9.10 16.48 11.35
N TYR A 646 8.63 17.70 11.37
CA TYR A 646 8.38 18.44 12.63
C TYR A 646 6.96 18.25 13.14
N ALA A 647 6.05 17.85 12.28
CA ALA A 647 4.66 17.63 12.61
C ALA A 647 4.30 16.17 12.96
N GLN A 648 5.29 15.28 13.04
CA GLN A 648 5.07 13.87 13.33
C GLN A 648 4.58 13.64 14.76
N VAL A 649 3.59 12.77 14.89
CA VAL A 649 3.10 12.23 16.16
C VAL A 649 3.40 10.74 16.26
N ALA A 650 4.02 10.31 17.35
CA ALA A 650 4.29 8.90 17.60
C ALA A 650 3.01 8.19 18.06
N GLY A 651 2.64 7.12 17.37
CA GLY A 651 1.57 6.21 17.81
C GLY A 651 2.11 5.12 18.71
N LEU A 652 2.51 3.98 18.15
CA LEU A 652 3.10 2.88 18.92
C LEU A 652 4.56 2.66 18.54
N VAL A 653 5.42 2.56 19.54
CA VAL A 653 6.87 2.41 19.37
C VAL A 653 7.34 1.18 20.14
N VAL A 654 8.09 0.30 19.45
CA VAL A 654 8.66 -0.93 20.03
C VAL A 654 9.71 -0.60 21.09
N SER A 655 10.66 0.27 20.72
CA SER A 655 11.76 0.64 21.62
C SER A 655 12.18 2.10 21.44
N ARG A 656 12.67 2.69 22.54
CA ARG A 656 13.31 4.01 22.57
C ARG A 656 14.77 3.85 22.95
N ILE A 657 15.55 3.21 22.09
CA ILE A 657 17.00 3.03 22.28
C ILE A 657 17.69 4.10 21.44
N SER A 658 18.53 4.93 22.06
CA SER A 658 19.32 5.96 21.38
C SER A 658 20.80 5.61 21.42
N PRO A 659 21.55 5.78 20.32
CA PRO A 659 23.01 5.66 20.33
C PRO A 659 23.70 6.87 20.98
N TYR A 660 22.97 7.97 21.20
CA TYR A 660 23.46 9.19 21.82
C TYR A 660 23.16 9.19 23.33
N PHE A 661 23.94 9.97 24.08
CA PHE A 661 23.69 10.10 25.53
C PHE A 661 22.52 11.09 25.80
N PRO A 662 21.55 10.72 26.70
CA PRO A 662 21.42 9.41 27.33
C PRO A 662 21.00 8.34 26.32
N PHE A 663 21.65 7.16 26.37
CA PHE A 663 21.40 6.06 25.42
C PHE A 663 19.97 5.49 25.46
N PHE A 664 19.20 5.86 26.48
CA PHE A 664 17.88 5.28 26.68
C PHE A 664 16.87 6.37 26.99
N TYR A 665 15.69 6.24 26.41
CA TYR A 665 14.49 6.96 26.81
C TYR A 665 13.63 6.10 27.72
N PHE A 666 12.86 6.74 28.59
CA PHE A 666 11.91 6.04 29.45
C PHE A 666 10.48 6.33 29.00
N PRO A 667 9.62 5.29 28.85
CA PRO A 667 9.92 3.86 28.97
C PRO A 667 10.75 3.35 27.78
N LEU A 668 11.63 2.36 28.01
CA LEU A 668 12.47 1.77 26.95
C LEU A 668 11.64 1.06 25.88
N PHE A 669 10.58 0.39 26.31
CA PHE A 669 9.68 -0.39 25.46
C PHE A 669 8.23 0.08 25.71
N PRO A 670 7.78 1.13 25.04
CA PRO A 670 6.46 1.71 25.27
C PRO A 670 5.30 0.73 25.05
N MET A 671 5.37 -0.14 24.03
CA MET A 671 4.33 -1.13 23.76
C MET A 671 4.11 -2.14 24.92
N ASN A 672 5.04 -2.28 25.84
CA ASN A 672 4.84 -3.07 27.06
C ASN A 672 3.81 -2.46 28.02
N LYS A 673 3.37 -1.23 27.79
CA LYS A 673 2.30 -0.58 28.55
C LYS A 673 0.90 -0.98 28.09
N LEU A 674 0.77 -1.69 26.97
CA LEU A 674 -0.52 -2.21 26.49
C LEU A 674 -1.14 -3.13 27.56
N LYS A 675 -2.45 -2.97 27.80
CA LYS A 675 -3.18 -3.64 28.88
C LYS A 675 -4.49 -4.28 28.43
N ASN A 676 -4.67 -4.47 27.13
CA ASN A 676 -5.89 -5.07 26.59
C ASN A 676 -6.09 -6.54 27.00
N LYS A 677 -5.09 -7.17 27.61
CA LYS A 677 -5.17 -8.56 28.11
C LYS A 677 -5.60 -9.52 27.00
N ASP A 678 -6.54 -10.40 27.30
CA ASP A 678 -7.05 -11.41 26.37
C ASP A 678 -8.00 -10.86 25.30
N LYS A 679 -8.26 -9.55 25.31
CA LYS A 679 -9.00 -8.85 24.25
C LYS A 679 -8.08 -8.51 23.08
N LEU A 680 -7.74 -9.52 22.30
CA LEU A 680 -6.67 -9.45 21.29
C LEU A 680 -7.25 -9.17 19.92
N PRO A 681 -7.04 -7.98 19.33
CA PRO A 681 -7.51 -7.69 17.98
C PRO A 681 -6.70 -8.42 16.91
N VAL A 682 -7.32 -8.63 15.75
CA VAL A 682 -6.62 -8.76 14.49
C VAL A 682 -6.31 -7.34 14.00
N VAL A 683 -5.04 -7.07 13.69
CA VAL A 683 -4.54 -5.74 13.37
C VAL A 683 -4.09 -5.67 11.93
N SER A 684 -4.59 -4.68 11.18
CA SER A 684 -4.00 -4.28 9.91
C SER A 684 -3.27 -2.95 10.07
N VAL A 685 -2.04 -2.86 9.54
CA VAL A 685 -1.20 -1.67 9.68
C VAL A 685 -0.66 -1.22 8.32
N GLY A 686 -1.06 -0.04 7.91
CA GLY A 686 -0.46 0.71 6.81
C GLY A 686 0.77 1.47 7.30
N GLY A 687 1.84 1.38 6.53
CA GLY A 687 3.13 2.00 6.84
C GLY A 687 4.31 1.14 6.39
N CYS A 688 5.48 1.77 6.30
CA CYS A 688 6.69 1.09 5.82
C CYS A 688 7.30 0.17 6.88
N HIS A 689 7.75 -1.01 6.48
CA HIS A 689 8.60 -1.92 7.28
C HIS A 689 8.03 -2.38 8.62
N ASN A 690 6.77 -2.13 8.96
CA ASN A 690 6.19 -2.49 10.25
C ASN A 690 6.18 -4.01 10.50
N SER A 691 6.15 -4.82 9.45
CA SER A 691 6.26 -6.27 9.50
C SER A 691 7.61 -6.81 9.03
N MET A 692 8.67 -5.99 9.01
CA MET A 692 10.03 -6.41 8.64
C MET A 692 10.66 -7.27 9.72
N PHE A 693 10.22 -8.51 9.88
CA PHE A 693 10.64 -9.43 10.96
C PHE A 693 12.08 -9.95 10.83
N SER A 694 12.85 -9.48 9.84
CA SER A 694 14.30 -9.71 9.72
C SER A 694 15.17 -8.83 10.64
N VAL A 695 14.57 -7.99 11.46
CA VAL A 695 15.29 -7.05 12.33
C VAL A 695 15.89 -7.74 13.56
N SER A 696 17.12 -7.36 13.94
CA SER A 696 17.77 -7.76 15.19
C SER A 696 18.57 -6.59 15.79
N LEU A 697 18.82 -6.61 17.09
CA LEU A 697 19.31 -5.45 17.84
C LEU A 697 20.67 -4.90 17.36
N ILE A 698 21.69 -5.74 17.29
CA ILE A 698 23.04 -5.26 16.94
C ILE A 698 23.11 -4.75 15.51
N PRO A 699 22.60 -5.44 14.49
CA PRO A 699 22.51 -4.89 13.14
C PRO A 699 21.72 -3.57 13.07
N SER A 700 20.61 -3.42 13.80
CA SER A 700 19.84 -2.18 13.81
C SER A 700 20.60 -0.99 14.43
N VAL A 701 21.42 -1.26 15.45
CA VAL A 701 22.34 -0.25 16.00
C VAL A 701 23.45 0.10 15.01
N LEU A 702 24.02 -0.89 14.35
CA LEU A 702 25.07 -0.68 13.36
C LEU A 702 24.59 0.08 12.13
N ASN A 703 23.33 -0.02 11.80
CA ASN A 703 22.70 0.73 10.71
C ASN A 703 22.82 2.26 10.86
N LEU A 704 22.99 2.75 12.07
CA LEU A 704 23.24 4.17 12.32
C LEU A 704 24.62 4.67 11.85
N PHE A 705 25.55 3.73 11.65
CA PHE A 705 26.94 4.03 11.32
C PHE A 705 27.37 3.50 9.95
N ILE A 706 26.62 2.53 9.41
CA ILE A 706 26.95 1.80 8.17
C ILE A 706 25.68 1.79 7.32
N ASN A 707 25.66 2.58 6.27
CA ASN A 707 24.54 2.77 5.34
C ASN A 707 23.42 1.72 5.35
N ASN A 708 22.24 2.16 5.75
CA ASN A 708 20.89 1.68 5.45
C ASN A 708 20.67 0.15 5.30
N TRP A 709 21.14 -0.63 6.26
CA TRP A 709 20.88 -2.07 6.23
C TRP A 709 19.47 -2.47 6.66
N MET A 710 18.78 -1.64 7.44
CA MET A 710 17.61 -2.08 8.16
C MET A 710 16.49 -1.06 8.21
N PHE A 711 16.57 0.02 7.51
CA PHE A 711 15.51 1.05 7.41
C PHE A 711 14.91 1.45 8.77
N THR A 712 15.73 1.50 9.80
CA THR A 712 15.27 1.83 11.16
C THR A 712 15.11 3.33 11.38
N TYR A 713 15.46 4.15 10.41
CA TYR A 713 15.35 5.62 10.45
C TYR A 713 15.89 6.24 11.74
N GLY A 714 17.04 5.75 12.20
CA GLY A 714 17.69 6.27 13.41
C GLY A 714 17.13 5.72 14.72
N THR A 715 16.18 4.78 14.70
CA THR A 715 15.61 4.16 15.90
C THR A 715 16.00 2.68 15.98
N PRO A 716 17.09 2.32 16.68
CA PRO A 716 17.44 0.92 16.86
C PRO A 716 16.33 0.12 17.54
N THR A 717 16.03 -1.04 16.99
CA THR A 717 14.99 -1.91 17.50
C THR A 717 15.42 -3.37 17.47
N PRO A 718 15.11 -4.20 18.49
CA PRO A 718 15.41 -5.62 18.48
C PRO A 718 14.49 -6.43 17.57
N GLU A 719 13.32 -5.89 17.24
CA GLU A 719 12.26 -6.56 16.48
C GLU A 719 11.36 -5.57 15.78
N CYS A 720 10.62 -6.06 14.77
CA CYS A 720 9.64 -5.24 14.10
C CYS A 720 8.36 -5.06 14.92
N TRP A 721 7.64 -4.01 14.58
CA TRP A 721 6.42 -3.58 15.24
C TRP A 721 5.34 -4.67 15.24
N GLY A 722 5.05 -5.27 14.09
CA GLY A 722 4.01 -6.30 13.95
C GLY A 722 4.32 -7.53 14.81
N TRP A 723 5.51 -8.10 14.68
CA TRP A 723 5.87 -9.26 15.49
C TRP A 723 5.92 -8.96 17.00
N TYR A 724 6.40 -7.77 17.36
CA TYR A 724 6.42 -7.36 18.76
C TYR A 724 5.02 -7.36 19.37
N MET A 725 4.02 -6.87 18.64
CA MET A 725 2.63 -6.84 19.09
C MET A 725 2.03 -8.24 19.25
N VAL A 726 2.33 -9.16 18.34
CA VAL A 726 1.83 -10.55 18.40
C VAL A 726 2.47 -11.34 19.55
N LYS A 727 3.78 -11.19 19.77
CA LYS A 727 4.49 -11.99 20.76
C LYS A 727 4.32 -11.53 22.22
N LEU A 728 3.77 -10.33 22.47
CA LEU A 728 3.52 -9.85 23.83
C LEU A 728 2.64 -10.85 24.59
N PRO A 729 3.06 -11.28 25.81
CA PRO A 729 2.27 -12.24 26.56
C PRO A 729 0.98 -11.60 27.07
N ASN A 730 -0.14 -12.25 26.81
CA ASN A 730 -1.49 -11.88 27.29
C ASN A 730 -1.89 -10.42 26.99
N THR A 731 -1.37 -9.83 25.91
CA THR A 731 -1.72 -8.47 25.47
C THR A 731 -1.27 -8.25 24.02
N GLY A 732 -1.49 -7.08 23.47
CA GLY A 732 -1.14 -6.76 22.08
C GLY A 732 -2.17 -7.29 21.10
N ALA A 733 -1.77 -8.02 20.07
CA ALA A 733 -2.64 -8.54 19.02
C ALA A 733 -2.57 -10.07 18.93
N ILE A 734 -3.62 -10.71 18.38
CA ILE A 734 -3.58 -12.13 18.03
C ILE A 734 -2.83 -12.34 16.71
N ALA A 735 -2.98 -11.39 15.79
CA ALA A 735 -2.29 -11.36 14.51
C ALA A 735 -2.10 -9.93 14.02
N THR A 736 -1.10 -9.70 13.17
CA THR A 736 -0.87 -8.43 12.49
C THR A 736 -0.61 -8.64 11.00
N MET A 737 -1.12 -7.76 10.16
CA MET A 737 -0.81 -7.67 8.75
C MET A 737 -0.15 -6.32 8.46
N GLY A 738 0.93 -6.30 7.70
CA GLY A 738 1.63 -5.06 7.36
C GLY A 738 2.82 -5.31 6.44
N ASN A 739 3.48 -4.25 6.01
CA ASN A 739 4.53 -4.31 5.01
C ASN A 739 5.89 -4.75 5.59
N THR A 740 6.57 -5.61 4.88
CA THR A 740 7.97 -5.98 5.16
C THR A 740 8.97 -5.00 4.52
N GLY A 741 8.54 -4.25 3.51
CA GLY A 741 9.28 -3.22 2.81
C GLY A 741 8.57 -1.86 2.89
N TYR A 742 8.87 -0.97 1.94
CA TYR A 742 8.17 0.30 1.82
C TYR A 742 6.72 0.09 1.43
N GLY A 743 5.78 0.51 2.30
CA GLY A 743 4.38 0.67 1.95
C GLY A 743 4.16 1.89 1.06
N TRP A 744 3.16 1.85 0.20
CA TRP A 744 2.88 2.89 -0.78
C TRP A 744 1.42 3.31 -0.72
N GLY A 745 1.19 4.60 -0.94
CA GLY A 745 -0.13 5.19 -1.08
C GLY A 745 -0.12 6.23 -2.19
N SER A 746 -1.29 6.71 -2.58
CA SER A 746 -1.43 7.77 -3.59
C SER A 746 -2.29 8.89 -3.05
N GLU A 747 -1.99 10.12 -3.43
CA GLU A 747 -2.75 11.30 -3.04
C GLU A 747 -4.03 11.46 -3.86
N GLY A 748 -5.03 12.09 -3.27
CA GLY A 748 -6.31 12.41 -3.90
C GLY A 748 -7.42 11.43 -3.54
N ASP A 749 -8.67 11.88 -3.58
CA ASP A 749 -9.85 11.17 -3.10
C ASP A 749 -9.99 9.76 -3.65
N VAL A 750 -9.95 9.65 -4.97
CA VAL A 750 -10.07 8.37 -5.67
C VAL A 750 -8.79 7.55 -5.54
N CYS A 751 -7.64 8.20 -5.39
CA CYS A 751 -6.35 7.56 -5.46
C CYS A 751 -5.90 7.00 -4.11
N THR A 752 -6.25 7.65 -2.99
CA THR A 752 -5.93 7.16 -1.64
C THR A 752 -6.51 5.78 -1.36
N ILE A 753 -7.70 5.51 -1.87
CA ILE A 753 -8.39 4.22 -1.74
C ILE A 753 -8.27 3.35 -2.98
N GLY A 754 -7.81 3.94 -4.08
CA GLY A 754 -7.75 3.26 -5.38
C GLY A 754 -6.58 2.30 -5.52
N THR A 755 -5.56 2.34 -4.66
CA THR A 755 -4.35 1.50 -4.78
C THR A 755 -3.57 1.39 -3.47
N GLY A 756 -2.56 0.52 -3.45
CA GLY A 756 -1.58 0.41 -2.37
C GLY A 756 -2.17 0.01 -1.03
N ASP A 757 -1.55 0.50 0.04
CA ASP A 757 -1.92 0.18 1.42
C ASP A 757 -3.36 0.59 1.75
N GLY A 758 -3.83 1.69 1.20
CA GLY A 758 -5.20 2.17 1.42
C GLY A 758 -6.24 1.16 0.95
N TRP A 759 -6.01 0.53 -0.19
CA TRP A 759 -6.94 -0.45 -0.74
C TRP A 759 -6.84 -1.84 -0.06
N ILE A 760 -5.62 -2.42 0.02
CA ILE A 760 -5.46 -3.80 0.48
C ILE A 760 -5.85 -3.98 1.95
N ASN A 761 -5.54 -2.99 2.81
CA ASN A 761 -5.93 -3.04 4.21
C ASN A 761 -7.45 -2.94 4.40
N THR A 762 -8.12 -2.10 3.59
CA THR A 762 -9.58 -1.97 3.60
C THR A 762 -10.24 -3.24 3.10
N GLU A 763 -9.70 -3.84 2.05
CA GLU A 763 -10.21 -5.08 1.47
C GLU A 763 -10.20 -6.26 2.46
N PHE A 764 -9.20 -6.37 3.32
CA PHE A 764 -9.19 -7.39 4.38
C PHE A 764 -10.43 -7.30 5.27
N PHE A 765 -10.77 -6.09 5.73
CA PHE A 765 -11.95 -5.91 6.57
C PHE A 765 -13.26 -6.17 5.81
N ARG A 766 -13.29 -5.85 4.51
CA ARG A 766 -14.42 -6.16 3.63
C ARG A 766 -14.59 -7.68 3.45
N GLN A 767 -13.48 -8.42 3.27
CA GLN A 767 -13.53 -9.87 3.21
C GLN A 767 -14.09 -10.50 4.48
N TYR A 768 -13.73 -9.97 5.64
CA TYR A 768 -14.30 -10.41 6.92
C TYR A 768 -15.77 -10.04 7.07
N GLY A 769 -16.15 -8.80 6.75
CA GLY A 769 -17.46 -8.23 7.07
C GLY A 769 -18.56 -8.45 6.02
N GLU A 770 -18.22 -8.44 4.71
CA GLU A 770 -19.17 -8.63 3.61
C GLU A 770 -19.14 -10.04 3.03
N GLU A 771 -17.94 -10.61 2.90
CA GLU A 771 -17.76 -11.90 2.24
C GLU A 771 -17.73 -13.07 3.24
N ASP A 772 -18.03 -12.82 4.52
CA ASP A 772 -18.11 -13.81 5.60
C ASP A 772 -16.85 -14.68 5.76
N GLN A 773 -15.67 -14.16 5.40
CA GLN A 773 -14.40 -14.87 5.54
C GLN A 773 -13.90 -14.78 6.97
N HIS A 774 -14.35 -15.69 7.83
CA HIS A 774 -14.05 -15.66 9.26
C HIS A 774 -12.73 -16.37 9.62
N ILE A 775 -12.14 -17.17 8.72
CA ILE A 775 -10.80 -17.72 8.89
C ILE A 775 -9.79 -16.66 8.45
N LEU A 776 -8.88 -16.32 9.35
CA LEU A 776 -7.92 -15.23 9.16
C LEU A 776 -7.14 -15.33 7.83
N GLY A 777 -6.62 -16.53 7.54
CA GLY A 777 -5.88 -16.77 6.30
C GLY A 777 -6.73 -16.64 5.05
N MET A 778 -8.02 -16.99 5.09
CA MET A 778 -8.91 -16.83 3.95
C MET A 778 -9.18 -15.34 3.68
N ALA A 779 -9.54 -14.56 4.71
CA ALA A 779 -9.73 -13.12 4.55
C ALA A 779 -8.46 -12.43 4.01
N TYR A 780 -7.30 -12.81 4.52
CA TYR A 780 -6.01 -12.28 4.10
C TYR A 780 -5.67 -12.66 2.65
N THR A 781 -5.81 -13.94 2.30
CA THR A 781 -5.51 -14.47 0.96
C THR A 781 -6.46 -13.90 -0.09
N GLN A 782 -7.77 -13.81 0.23
CA GLN A 782 -8.75 -13.21 -0.67
C GLN A 782 -8.53 -11.70 -0.87
N ALA A 783 -8.04 -10.98 0.14
CA ALA A 783 -7.65 -9.59 -0.04
C ALA A 783 -6.49 -9.44 -1.04
N ILE A 784 -5.50 -10.34 -1.02
CA ILE A 784 -4.42 -10.40 -2.03
C ILE A 784 -4.99 -10.72 -3.41
N THR A 785 -5.78 -11.80 -3.54
CA THR A 785 -6.41 -12.22 -4.79
C THR A 785 -7.22 -11.09 -5.42
N ASN A 786 -8.02 -10.40 -4.60
CA ASN A 786 -8.81 -9.26 -5.07
C ASN A 786 -7.95 -8.06 -5.44
N TYR A 787 -6.88 -7.77 -4.68
CA TYR A 787 -5.95 -6.71 -5.04
C TYR A 787 -5.35 -6.94 -6.43
N ILE A 788 -4.81 -8.14 -6.68
CA ILE A 788 -4.23 -8.51 -7.97
C ILE A 788 -5.29 -8.39 -9.08
N THR A 789 -6.48 -8.91 -8.84
CA THR A 789 -7.60 -8.86 -9.78
C THR A 789 -7.97 -7.41 -10.13
N HIS A 790 -7.96 -6.49 -9.15
CA HIS A 790 -8.37 -5.10 -9.36
C HIS A 790 -7.25 -4.21 -9.90
N HIS A 791 -6.00 -4.44 -9.51
CA HIS A 791 -4.92 -3.49 -9.74
C HIS A 791 -3.80 -4.00 -10.64
N LYS A 792 -3.75 -5.32 -10.90
CA LYS A 792 -2.74 -5.86 -11.79
C LYS A 792 -3.01 -5.46 -13.23
N THR A 793 -2.40 -4.40 -13.65
CA THR A 793 -2.37 -3.98 -15.04
C THR A 793 -1.05 -4.45 -15.65
N PHE A 794 -1.09 -5.49 -16.46
CA PHE A 794 0.10 -6.03 -17.13
C PHE A 794 0.39 -5.42 -18.49
N GLU A 795 -0.13 -4.26 -18.79
CA GLU A 795 0.39 -3.53 -19.94
C GLU A 795 1.81 -3.11 -19.60
N VAL A 796 2.77 -3.61 -20.37
CA VAL A 796 4.17 -3.25 -20.30
C VAL A 796 4.28 -1.76 -20.62
N VAL A 797 4.32 -0.93 -19.59
CA VAL A 797 4.65 0.47 -19.77
C VAL A 797 6.16 0.54 -19.91
N TYR A 798 6.62 1.00 -21.04
CA TYR A 798 8.03 1.20 -21.33
C TYR A 798 8.67 2.09 -20.29
N TRP A 799 9.73 1.59 -19.68
CA TRP A 799 10.55 2.19 -18.64
C TRP A 799 10.89 3.66 -18.92
N ARG A 800 10.54 4.52 -18.01
CA ARG A 800 11.33 5.72 -17.74
C ARG A 800 12.37 5.38 -16.67
N HIS A 801 13.58 5.85 -16.85
CA HIS A 801 14.79 5.53 -16.13
C HIS A 801 14.75 5.66 -14.59
N ASP A 802 13.68 6.12 -13.99
CA ASP A 802 13.70 6.52 -12.61
C ASP A 802 12.88 5.64 -11.66
N TYR A 803 11.81 4.97 -12.11
CA TYR A 803 11.02 4.02 -11.30
C TYR A 803 10.04 3.26 -12.21
N GLY A 804 10.04 1.92 -12.14
CA GLY A 804 8.98 1.10 -12.72
C GLY A 804 7.75 1.11 -11.84
N TRP A 805 6.80 1.95 -12.13
CA TRP A 805 5.56 2.10 -11.36
C TRP A 805 4.67 0.86 -11.38
N ASP A 806 4.70 0.09 -12.46
CA ASP A 806 3.92 -1.15 -12.60
C ASP A 806 4.25 -2.18 -11.52
N GLY A 807 5.43 -2.08 -10.94
CA GLY A 807 5.84 -2.96 -9.90
C GLY A 807 5.31 -2.59 -8.52
N ILE A 808 4.76 -1.39 -8.29
CA ILE A 808 4.28 -0.99 -6.96
C ILE A 808 3.08 -1.82 -6.53
N ASP A 809 2.15 -2.11 -7.43
CA ASP A 809 1.00 -2.96 -7.13
C ASP A 809 1.42 -4.40 -6.83
N GLN A 810 2.37 -4.94 -7.58
CA GLN A 810 2.93 -6.26 -7.29
C GLN A 810 3.71 -6.26 -5.98
N LYS A 811 4.50 -5.21 -5.73
CA LYS A 811 5.21 -5.05 -4.46
C LYS A 811 4.24 -5.00 -3.30
N THR A 812 3.12 -4.32 -3.44
CA THR A 812 2.08 -4.21 -2.40
C THR A 812 1.66 -5.58 -1.88
N VAL A 813 1.35 -6.52 -2.76
CA VAL A 813 0.94 -7.87 -2.35
C VAL A 813 2.12 -8.75 -1.89
N GLN A 814 3.28 -8.61 -2.50
CA GLN A 814 4.46 -9.41 -2.14
C GLN A 814 5.00 -9.09 -0.75
N GLN A 815 4.94 -7.83 -0.34
CA GLN A 815 5.46 -7.37 0.95
C GLN A 815 4.41 -7.37 2.07
N TRP A 816 3.12 -7.47 1.75
CA TRP A 816 2.07 -7.50 2.76
C TRP A 816 2.10 -8.85 3.47
N GLN A 817 2.41 -8.84 4.75
CA GLN A 817 2.78 -10.02 5.53
C GLN A 817 1.83 -10.26 6.67
N LEU A 818 1.22 -11.45 6.73
CA LEU A 818 0.49 -11.93 7.90
C LEU A 818 1.48 -12.52 8.91
N LEU A 819 1.60 -11.86 10.07
CA LEU A 819 2.24 -12.39 11.26
C LEU A 819 1.14 -12.92 12.19
N GLY A 820 0.76 -14.18 11.99
CA GLY A 820 -0.35 -14.85 12.65
C GLY A 820 -0.54 -16.29 12.16
N ASP A 821 -1.47 -16.99 12.77
CA ASP A 821 -1.91 -18.33 12.36
C ASP A 821 -2.98 -18.19 11.26
N PRO A 822 -2.73 -18.66 10.02
CA PRO A 822 -3.69 -18.51 8.93
C PRO A 822 -4.96 -19.34 9.13
N SER A 823 -4.93 -20.34 9.98
CA SER A 823 -6.08 -21.19 10.29
C SER A 823 -6.94 -20.65 11.45
N LEU A 824 -6.55 -19.48 12.03
CA LEU A 824 -7.26 -18.89 13.17
C LEU A 824 -8.70 -18.52 12.80
N LEU A 825 -9.66 -18.96 13.61
CA LEU A 825 -11.03 -18.48 13.52
C LEU A 825 -11.17 -17.14 14.25
N ILE A 826 -11.39 -16.07 13.51
CA ILE A 826 -11.54 -14.71 14.07
C ILE A 826 -12.78 -14.67 14.98
N GLY A 827 -12.57 -14.36 16.25
CA GLY A 827 -13.64 -14.39 17.27
C GLY A 827 -13.78 -15.70 18.03
N GLY A 828 -12.94 -16.68 17.75
CA GLY A 828 -12.92 -17.98 18.44
C GLY A 828 -14.04 -18.94 18.00
N TYR A 829 -13.94 -20.19 18.44
CA TYR A 829 -14.94 -21.22 18.08
C TYR A 829 -16.20 -21.06 18.93
N PRO A 830 -17.42 -21.30 18.34
CA PRO A 830 -18.69 -21.18 19.04
C PRO A 830 -18.93 -22.25 20.09
#